data_80ab1e761abc5790f0a7b3002d1bea7a
#
_entry.id   80ab1e761abc5790f0a7b3002d1bea7a
#
_cell.length_a   1.000
_cell.length_b   1.000
_cell.length_c   1.000
_cell.angle_alpha   90.00
_cell.angle_beta   90.00
_cell.angle_gamma   90.00
#
_symmetry.space_group_name_H-M   'P 1'
#
loop_
_entity.id
_entity.type
_entity.pdbx_description
1 polymer ?
#
loop_
_entity_poly.entity_id
_entity_poly.type
_entity_poly.pdbx_seq_one_letter_code
_entity_poly.pdbx_strand_id
1 'polypeptide(L)'
;MQTIAEILSKELNETLPHVQNVIELLDGGNTVPFIARYRKEMHGSMDDQQIRKLADRLTYLRNLDARRSEIKQSIASQEKLTGELSAKLDGAATLAELEDLYRPYKPKRTTRASIAKEKGLMPLAAKLLLQEPAADPVKLAEKYVNPGKGVNTPDEALSGARDIIAERLSDSADIRRYIKELAHRSGAITASRAADAPEDNGVYDMYFDFSEGLSTIPGYRVLAINRGEKEGFLKVSVNIPEEGAERIVALSVVRGSCPCSKQVEAAAKDAWSRLIYPSVTRELRSMLTDEACEQAIATFAVNLKPLLMQPPVKGMVTMGLDPGYRTGCKVAVVDETGKVLDTAVIYPAPPHNKIAEAERIVTGLIKKHNVKVISIGNGTAGRETEKFAADTVKGTDVKYVIVSEAGASVYSASKLGAEEFPDYDVSLRSAVSIARRLQDPLAELVKIDPKSIGVGQYQHDMPQKRLDETLEGVVEDCVNSVGVDLNTASVSLLSHVSGINSTVAKNIVAYREAEGAFRSRKELLKVPKLGAKAYEQCAGFLRVPESAEMLDNTAVHPESYRAAKSLLLLCGSDISKLPDELKRIGMDKAAEECGIGVPTLKDIIRELQKPGRDPRDELPKPLLRSDVMEMSDLVPGMELTGTVRNIVDFGAFVDIGVHQDGLVHISRICDKFIRHPSEVLKPGDIVTVWVLEVDQKKKRISLTMKKER
;
A
#
# COMPACT_ATOMS: atom_id res chain seq x y z
N MET A 1 9.14 -32.18 1.63
CA MET A 1 8.65 -30.80 1.90
C MET A 1 9.39 -29.87 0.96
N GLN A 2 8.70 -28.99 0.27
CA GLN A 2 9.36 -27.95 -0.51
C GLN A 2 10.03 -26.95 0.45
N THR A 3 11.22 -26.49 0.08
CA THR A 3 11.89 -25.43 0.84
C THR A 3 11.18 -24.09 0.61
N ILE A 4 11.33 -23.13 1.52
CA ILE A 4 10.78 -21.77 1.35
C ILE A 4 11.26 -21.16 0.03
N ALA A 5 12.51 -21.36 -0.33
CA ALA A 5 13.09 -20.87 -1.58
C ALA A 5 12.40 -21.48 -2.83
N GLU A 6 12.07 -22.79 -2.80
CA GLU A 6 11.35 -23.44 -3.90
C GLU A 6 9.90 -22.93 -4.03
N ILE A 7 9.24 -22.63 -2.91
CA ILE A 7 7.88 -22.05 -2.91
C ILE A 7 7.94 -20.65 -3.53
N LEU A 8 8.85 -19.81 -3.07
CA LEU A 8 9.03 -18.45 -3.57
C LEU A 8 9.41 -18.41 -5.04
N SER A 9 10.29 -19.33 -5.49
CA SER A 9 10.69 -19.46 -6.89
C SER A 9 9.48 -19.71 -7.80
N LYS A 10 8.55 -20.57 -7.38
CA LYS A 10 7.32 -20.87 -8.13
C LYS A 10 6.33 -19.71 -8.11
N GLU A 11 6.10 -19.11 -6.92
CA GLU A 11 5.11 -18.04 -6.75
C GLU A 11 5.52 -16.77 -7.53
N LEU A 12 6.82 -16.46 -7.56
CA LEU A 12 7.37 -15.26 -8.22
C LEU A 12 7.77 -15.51 -9.69
N ASN A 13 7.73 -16.78 -10.15
CA ASN A 13 8.21 -17.20 -11.46
C ASN A 13 9.69 -16.80 -11.70
N GLU A 14 10.51 -16.97 -10.66
CA GLU A 14 11.93 -16.67 -10.66
C GLU A 14 12.77 -17.94 -10.46
N THR A 15 14.04 -17.89 -10.89
CA THR A 15 14.91 -19.05 -10.73
C THR A 15 15.27 -19.29 -9.26
N LEU A 16 15.39 -20.56 -8.87
CA LEU A 16 15.74 -20.93 -7.51
C LEU A 16 17.04 -20.30 -7.01
N PRO A 17 18.15 -20.27 -7.79
CA PRO A 17 19.38 -19.61 -7.38
C PRO A 17 19.21 -18.11 -7.11
N HIS A 18 18.47 -17.39 -7.96
CA HIS A 18 18.21 -15.96 -7.74
C HIS A 18 17.44 -15.71 -6.44
N VAL A 19 16.41 -16.52 -6.18
CA VAL A 19 15.63 -16.43 -4.92
C VAL A 19 16.50 -16.72 -3.71
N GLN A 20 17.34 -17.76 -3.75
CA GLN A 20 18.27 -18.09 -2.68
C GLN A 20 19.23 -16.95 -2.39
N ASN A 21 19.85 -16.38 -3.42
CA ASN A 21 20.76 -15.24 -3.29
C ASN A 21 20.06 -14.02 -2.65
N VAL A 22 18.81 -13.72 -3.04
CA VAL A 22 18.06 -12.61 -2.44
C VAL A 22 17.76 -12.89 -0.96
N ILE A 23 17.39 -14.12 -0.61
CA ILE A 23 17.18 -14.52 0.79
C ILE A 23 18.47 -14.31 1.60
N GLU A 24 19.62 -14.78 1.09
CA GLU A 24 20.91 -14.61 1.77
C GLU A 24 21.30 -13.13 1.92
N LEU A 25 21.05 -12.31 0.90
CA LEU A 25 21.31 -10.88 0.97
C LEU A 25 20.42 -10.19 2.03
N LEU A 26 19.12 -10.53 2.08
CA LEU A 26 18.20 -10.01 3.10
C LEU A 26 18.61 -10.45 4.50
N ASP A 27 18.97 -11.72 4.69
CA ASP A 27 19.45 -12.26 5.97
C ASP A 27 20.78 -11.64 6.38
N GLY A 28 21.62 -11.30 5.41
CA GLY A 28 22.82 -10.49 5.59
C GLY A 28 22.51 -9.04 6.01
N GLY A 29 21.24 -8.62 6.06
CA GLY A 29 20.79 -7.30 6.47
C GLY A 29 21.01 -6.22 5.40
N ASN A 30 21.01 -6.60 4.12
CA ASN A 30 20.99 -5.64 3.03
C ASN A 30 19.58 -5.11 2.83
N THR A 31 19.46 -3.84 2.46
CA THR A 31 18.18 -3.20 2.19
C THR A 31 17.67 -3.55 0.79
N VAL A 32 16.35 -3.48 0.59
CA VAL A 32 15.74 -3.76 -0.71
C VAL A 32 16.27 -2.86 -1.82
N PRO A 33 16.37 -1.51 -1.65
CA PRO A 33 16.92 -0.64 -2.70
C PRO A 33 18.37 -0.99 -3.07
N PHE A 34 19.20 -1.34 -2.07
CA PHE A 34 20.58 -1.73 -2.31
C PHE A 34 20.68 -3.03 -3.12
N ILE A 35 19.89 -4.05 -2.77
CA ILE A 35 19.84 -5.31 -3.52
C ILE A 35 19.41 -5.03 -4.95
N ALA A 36 18.26 -4.35 -5.13
CA ALA A 36 17.69 -4.05 -6.45
C ALA A 36 18.66 -3.29 -7.37
N ARG A 37 19.44 -2.36 -6.81
CA ARG A 37 20.32 -1.49 -7.61
C ARG A 37 21.70 -2.09 -7.84
N TYR A 38 22.31 -2.70 -6.80
CA TYR A 38 23.74 -3.02 -6.79
C TYR A 38 24.07 -4.52 -6.73
N ARG A 39 23.07 -5.41 -6.73
CA ARG A 39 23.28 -6.87 -6.70
C ARG A 39 22.54 -7.60 -7.83
N LYS A 40 22.43 -6.93 -9.00
CA LYS A 40 21.65 -7.42 -10.16
C LYS A 40 22.08 -8.78 -10.67
N GLU A 41 23.36 -9.09 -10.65
CA GLU A 41 23.89 -10.39 -11.03
C GLU A 41 23.41 -11.52 -10.11
N MET A 42 23.08 -11.20 -8.85
CA MET A 42 22.66 -12.18 -7.87
C MET A 42 21.16 -12.46 -7.91
N HIS A 43 20.35 -11.45 -8.25
CA HIS A 43 18.87 -11.58 -8.26
C HIS A 43 18.28 -11.61 -9.69
N GLY A 44 19.11 -11.61 -10.73
CA GLY A 44 18.65 -11.58 -12.11
C GLY A 44 18.04 -10.22 -12.48
N SER A 45 16.80 -10.20 -12.94
CA SER A 45 16.13 -8.96 -13.36
C SER A 45 15.02 -8.51 -12.42
N MET A 46 14.97 -9.01 -11.17
CA MET A 46 13.97 -8.57 -10.20
C MET A 46 14.09 -7.08 -9.92
N ASP A 47 12.95 -6.39 -9.98
CA ASP A 47 12.88 -4.99 -9.58
C ASP A 47 12.67 -4.83 -8.05
N ASP A 48 12.67 -3.59 -7.57
CA ASP A 48 12.45 -3.23 -6.16
C ASP A 48 11.13 -3.80 -5.62
N GLN A 49 10.06 -3.76 -6.40
CA GLN A 49 8.76 -4.27 -6.00
C GLN A 49 8.73 -5.79 -5.91
N GLN A 50 9.38 -6.48 -6.83
CA GLN A 50 9.50 -7.95 -6.80
C GLN A 50 10.33 -8.40 -5.59
N ILE A 51 11.45 -7.75 -5.31
CA ILE A 51 12.28 -8.06 -4.13
C ILE A 51 11.52 -7.77 -2.84
N ARG A 52 10.73 -6.70 -2.78
CA ARG A 52 9.88 -6.37 -1.63
C ARG A 52 8.79 -7.42 -1.42
N LYS A 53 8.11 -7.85 -2.48
CA LYS A 53 7.15 -8.96 -2.43
C LYS A 53 7.80 -10.26 -1.94
N LEU A 54 9.02 -10.54 -2.39
CA LEU A 54 9.79 -11.69 -1.92
C LEU A 54 10.07 -11.59 -0.42
N ALA A 55 10.52 -10.44 0.07
CA ALA A 55 10.82 -10.21 1.49
C ALA A 55 9.57 -10.35 2.38
N ASP A 56 8.43 -9.77 1.96
CA ASP A 56 7.15 -9.90 2.66
C ASP A 56 6.69 -11.36 2.71
N ARG A 57 6.75 -12.06 1.57
CA ARG A 57 6.33 -13.45 1.47
C ARG A 57 7.27 -14.39 2.23
N LEU A 58 8.57 -14.13 2.22
CA LEU A 58 9.57 -14.83 3.02
C LEU A 58 9.24 -14.74 4.52
N THR A 59 8.93 -13.55 4.98
CA THR A 59 8.53 -13.30 6.37
C THR A 59 7.26 -14.09 6.73
N TYR A 60 6.25 -14.08 5.85
CA TYR A 60 5.03 -14.87 6.04
C TYR A 60 5.32 -16.38 6.13
N LEU A 61 6.11 -16.93 5.21
CA LEU A 61 6.42 -18.36 5.17
C LEU A 61 7.25 -18.79 6.39
N ARG A 62 8.17 -17.95 6.87
CA ARG A 62 8.93 -18.20 8.12
C ARG A 62 8.00 -18.20 9.33
N ASN A 63 7.06 -17.29 9.41
CA ASN A 63 6.06 -17.26 10.48
C ASN A 63 5.14 -18.49 10.42
N LEU A 64 4.76 -18.92 9.21
CA LEU A 64 3.99 -20.15 9.01
C LEU A 64 4.75 -21.39 9.50
N ASP A 65 6.04 -21.50 9.18
CA ASP A 65 6.89 -22.62 9.62
C ASP A 65 7.14 -22.62 11.13
N ALA A 66 7.37 -21.45 11.71
CA ALA A 66 7.47 -21.30 13.16
C ALA A 66 6.17 -21.76 13.85
N ARG A 67 5.03 -21.29 13.33
CA ARG A 67 3.70 -21.68 13.85
C ARG A 67 3.42 -23.17 13.69
N ARG A 68 3.80 -23.75 12.55
CA ARG A 68 3.72 -25.21 12.30
C ARG A 68 4.50 -26.00 13.35
N SER A 69 5.71 -25.56 13.66
CA SER A 69 6.57 -26.19 14.67
C SER A 69 5.95 -26.11 16.07
N GLU A 70 5.43 -24.94 16.47
CA GLU A 70 4.71 -24.77 17.74
C GLU A 70 3.49 -25.69 17.84
N ILE A 71 2.69 -25.79 16.79
CA ILE A 71 1.51 -26.65 16.75
C ILE A 71 1.90 -28.11 16.88
N LYS A 72 2.91 -28.56 16.14
CA LYS A 72 3.41 -29.94 16.24
C LYS A 72 3.88 -30.26 17.66
N GLN A 73 4.64 -29.35 18.28
CA GLN A 73 5.10 -29.52 19.66
C GLN A 73 3.92 -29.58 20.64
N SER A 74 2.92 -28.72 20.47
CA SER A 74 1.71 -28.72 21.31
C SER A 74 0.89 -30.00 21.18
N ILE A 75 0.78 -30.57 19.98
CA ILE A 75 0.06 -31.84 19.75
C ILE A 75 0.89 -33.02 20.26
N ALA A 76 2.22 -33.00 20.09
CA ALA A 76 3.12 -34.03 20.58
C ALA A 76 3.10 -34.11 22.11
N SER A 77 3.08 -32.98 22.82
CA SER A 77 2.95 -32.92 24.28
C SER A 77 1.64 -33.53 24.82
N GLN A 78 0.63 -33.66 23.96
CA GLN A 78 -0.64 -34.34 24.25
C GLN A 78 -0.62 -35.83 23.84
N GLU A 79 0.51 -36.35 23.35
CA GLU A 79 0.67 -37.70 22.81
C GLU A 79 -0.28 -38.06 21.66
N LYS A 80 -0.69 -37.06 20.89
CA LYS A 80 -1.69 -37.18 19.81
C LYS A 80 -1.13 -36.94 18.40
N LEU A 81 0.17 -36.67 18.27
CA LEU A 81 0.80 -36.42 16.97
C LEU A 81 1.06 -37.77 16.26
N THR A 82 0.17 -38.08 15.27
CA THR A 82 0.37 -39.24 14.39
C THR A 82 1.18 -38.86 13.16
N GLY A 83 1.77 -39.85 12.47
CA GLY A 83 2.50 -39.63 11.23
C GLY A 83 1.62 -38.99 10.13
N GLU A 84 0.35 -39.44 10.02
CA GLU A 84 -0.61 -38.87 9.07
C GLU A 84 -0.92 -37.39 9.36
N LEU A 85 -1.16 -37.05 10.64
CA LEU A 85 -1.42 -35.66 11.04
C LEU A 85 -0.19 -34.78 10.82
N SER A 86 1.00 -35.31 11.14
CA SER A 86 2.25 -34.58 10.86
C SER A 86 2.40 -34.28 9.37
N ALA A 87 2.11 -35.24 8.49
CA ALA A 87 2.15 -35.02 7.04
C ALA A 87 1.12 -33.98 6.58
N LYS A 88 -0.11 -34.00 7.14
CA LYS A 88 -1.13 -32.98 6.84
C LYS A 88 -0.70 -31.58 7.30
N LEU A 89 -0.11 -31.46 8.51
CA LEU A 89 0.44 -30.21 9.01
C LEU A 89 1.59 -29.69 8.14
N ASP A 90 2.44 -30.60 7.64
CA ASP A 90 3.54 -30.26 6.74
C ASP A 90 3.06 -29.79 5.36
N GLY A 91 1.92 -30.34 4.91
CA GLY A 91 1.29 -29.97 3.63
C GLY A 91 0.44 -28.70 3.67
N ALA A 92 0.13 -28.16 4.85
CA ALA A 92 -0.69 -26.95 4.97
C ALA A 92 0.02 -25.74 4.35
N ALA A 93 -0.59 -25.10 3.35
CA ALA A 93 -0.05 -23.99 2.59
C ALA A 93 -0.33 -22.62 3.23
N THR A 94 -1.34 -22.56 4.09
CA THR A 94 -1.79 -21.31 4.73
C THR A 94 -1.92 -21.46 6.24
N LEU A 95 -1.86 -20.31 6.94
CA LEU A 95 -2.09 -20.26 8.38
C LEU A 95 -3.51 -20.75 8.74
N ALA A 96 -4.50 -20.46 7.91
CA ALA A 96 -5.89 -20.87 8.11
C ALA A 96 -6.03 -22.40 8.07
N GLU A 97 -5.43 -23.07 7.08
CA GLU A 97 -5.39 -24.54 7.01
C GLU A 97 -4.69 -25.15 8.21
N LEU A 98 -3.58 -24.55 8.63
CA LEU A 98 -2.81 -25.01 9.76
C LEU A 98 -3.60 -24.91 11.09
N GLU A 99 -4.30 -23.79 11.30
CA GLU A 99 -5.16 -23.59 12.47
C GLU A 99 -6.40 -24.50 12.45
N ASP A 100 -6.97 -24.80 11.28
CA ASP A 100 -8.08 -25.77 11.17
C ASP A 100 -7.64 -27.19 11.54
N LEU A 101 -6.42 -27.61 11.13
CA LEU A 101 -5.84 -28.90 11.54
C LEU A 101 -5.52 -28.94 13.05
N TYR A 102 -5.12 -27.83 13.65
CA TYR A 102 -4.84 -27.71 15.07
C TYR A 102 -6.08 -27.65 15.94
N ARG A 103 -7.21 -27.21 15.39
CA ARG A 103 -8.46 -26.92 16.12
C ARG A 103 -8.92 -28.03 17.08
N PRO A 104 -8.88 -29.34 16.73
CA PRO A 104 -9.26 -30.43 17.65
C PRO A 104 -8.36 -30.56 18.88
N TYR A 105 -7.13 -30.04 18.79
CA TYR A 105 -6.07 -30.19 19.82
C TYR A 105 -5.85 -28.90 20.63
N LYS A 106 -6.43 -27.80 20.17
CA LYS A 106 -6.30 -26.49 20.82
C LYS A 106 -7.00 -26.49 22.19
N PRO A 107 -6.34 -26.05 23.27
CA PRO A 107 -6.98 -25.90 24.56
C PRO A 107 -8.25 -25.03 24.45
N LYS A 108 -9.36 -25.58 24.87
CA LYS A 108 -10.66 -24.89 24.82
C LYS A 108 -11.10 -24.43 26.20
N ARG A 109 -11.85 -23.35 26.26
CA ARG A 109 -12.61 -22.98 27.46
C ARG A 109 -13.72 -24.03 27.69
N THR A 110 -14.35 -24.02 28.86
CA THR A 110 -15.48 -24.88 29.18
C THR A 110 -16.58 -24.79 28.11
N THR A 111 -16.89 -25.92 27.46
CA THR A 111 -17.91 -26.06 26.43
C THR A 111 -18.98 -27.04 26.89
N ARG A 112 -20.17 -27.03 26.22
CA ARG A 112 -21.20 -28.06 26.51
C ARG A 112 -20.63 -29.47 26.34
N ALA A 113 -19.81 -29.66 25.29
CA ALA A 113 -19.17 -30.97 25.04
C ALA A 113 -18.14 -31.33 26.12
N SER A 114 -17.34 -30.37 26.64
CA SER A 114 -16.40 -30.66 27.71
C SER A 114 -17.12 -31.06 29.02
N ILE A 115 -18.21 -30.35 29.34
CA ILE A 115 -19.07 -30.71 30.48
C ILE A 115 -19.66 -32.11 30.29
N ALA A 116 -20.14 -32.43 29.09
CA ALA A 116 -20.66 -33.76 28.78
C ALA A 116 -19.61 -34.87 28.88
N LYS A 117 -18.35 -34.56 28.48
CA LYS A 117 -17.21 -35.49 28.66
C LYS A 117 -16.87 -35.74 30.15
N GLU A 118 -16.90 -34.67 30.97
CA GLU A 118 -16.71 -34.79 32.43
C GLU A 118 -17.79 -35.61 33.10
N LYS A 119 -19.05 -35.50 32.63
CA LYS A 119 -20.15 -36.33 33.05
C LYS A 119 -20.02 -37.81 32.61
N GLY A 120 -19.06 -38.15 31.78
CA GLY A 120 -18.76 -39.51 31.34
C GLY A 120 -19.58 -39.97 30.12
N LEU A 121 -20.09 -39.04 29.30
CA LEU A 121 -20.93 -39.34 28.13
C LEU A 121 -20.18 -39.64 26.83
N MET A 122 -18.84 -39.57 26.85
CA MET A 122 -18.00 -39.87 25.67
C MET A 122 -18.23 -41.27 25.08
N PRO A 123 -18.35 -42.37 25.91
CA PRO A 123 -18.63 -43.70 25.37
C PRO A 123 -20.03 -43.80 24.72
N LEU A 124 -21.02 -43.08 25.24
CA LEU A 124 -22.35 -43.02 24.60
C LEU A 124 -22.26 -42.36 23.24
N ALA A 125 -21.59 -41.23 23.13
CA ALA A 125 -21.35 -40.54 21.87
C ALA A 125 -20.64 -41.47 20.83
N ALA A 126 -19.64 -42.24 21.28
CA ALA A 126 -18.94 -43.21 20.44
C ALA A 126 -19.90 -44.34 19.94
N LYS A 127 -20.78 -44.86 20.81
CA LYS A 127 -21.78 -45.86 20.42
C LYS A 127 -22.81 -45.34 19.44
N LEU A 128 -23.28 -44.10 19.63
CA LEU A 128 -24.20 -43.46 18.67
C LEU A 128 -23.55 -43.29 17.31
N LEU A 129 -22.25 -42.96 17.23
CA LEU A 129 -21.50 -42.84 15.98
C LEU A 129 -21.29 -44.15 15.23
N LEU A 130 -21.37 -45.32 15.89
CA LEU A 130 -21.33 -46.62 15.23
C LEU A 130 -22.60 -46.87 14.38
N GLN A 131 -23.72 -46.28 14.76
CA GLN A 131 -25.02 -46.35 14.08
C GLN A 131 -25.44 -47.79 13.77
N GLU A 132 -25.32 -48.67 14.75
CA GLU A 132 -25.71 -50.05 14.63
C GLU A 132 -27.23 -50.15 14.34
N PRO A 133 -27.66 -50.91 13.29
CA PRO A 133 -29.08 -50.97 12.87
C PRO A 133 -30.06 -51.39 13.94
N ALA A 134 -29.67 -52.28 14.87
CA ALA A 134 -30.51 -52.81 15.91
C ALA A 134 -30.43 -52.02 17.25
N ALA A 135 -29.59 -51.00 17.32
CA ALA A 135 -29.35 -50.24 18.56
C ALA A 135 -30.48 -49.24 18.83
N ASP A 136 -31.07 -49.34 20.00
CA ASP A 136 -32.02 -48.35 20.53
C ASP A 136 -31.22 -47.26 21.32
N PRO A 137 -31.23 -46.00 20.88
CA PRO A 137 -30.46 -44.94 21.53
C PRO A 137 -30.92 -44.66 22.95
N VAL A 138 -32.21 -44.85 23.27
CA VAL A 138 -32.74 -44.62 24.62
C VAL A 138 -32.22 -45.69 25.59
N LYS A 139 -32.30 -46.97 25.21
CA LYS A 139 -31.72 -48.06 25.99
C LYS A 139 -30.23 -47.96 26.17
N LEU A 140 -29.52 -47.43 25.15
CA LEU A 140 -28.10 -47.15 25.30
C LEU A 140 -27.84 -46.03 26.31
N ALA A 141 -28.68 -44.98 26.31
CA ALA A 141 -28.54 -43.83 27.19
C ALA A 141 -28.87 -44.11 28.65
N GLU A 142 -29.84 -45.00 28.94
CA GLU A 142 -30.21 -45.44 30.29
C GLU A 142 -28.99 -45.87 31.13
N LYS A 143 -28.01 -46.53 30.50
CA LYS A 143 -26.77 -46.97 31.14
C LYS A 143 -25.85 -45.85 31.59
N TYR A 144 -26.08 -44.61 31.13
CA TYR A 144 -25.27 -43.42 31.41
C TYR A 144 -26.01 -42.39 32.29
N VAL A 145 -27.25 -42.73 32.73
CA VAL A 145 -27.94 -41.91 33.72
C VAL A 145 -27.20 -41.99 35.04
N ASN A 146 -26.79 -40.83 35.52
CA ASN A 146 -26.05 -40.72 36.80
C ASN A 146 -26.40 -39.36 37.46
N PRO A 147 -27.38 -39.34 38.40
CA PRO A 147 -27.75 -38.10 39.07
C PRO A 147 -26.60 -37.44 39.83
N GLY A 148 -25.65 -38.23 40.37
CA GLY A 148 -24.45 -37.73 41.08
C GLY A 148 -23.50 -36.93 40.17
N LYS A 149 -23.60 -37.14 38.85
CA LYS A 149 -22.88 -36.37 37.83
C LYS A 149 -23.79 -35.38 37.10
N GLY A 150 -25.01 -35.16 37.54
CA GLY A 150 -25.98 -34.26 36.95
C GLY A 150 -26.49 -34.74 35.59
N VAL A 151 -26.70 -36.07 35.44
CA VAL A 151 -27.41 -36.69 34.31
C VAL A 151 -28.61 -37.46 34.90
N ASN A 152 -29.79 -36.87 34.83
CA ASN A 152 -30.96 -37.40 35.52
C ASN A 152 -31.85 -38.25 34.62
N THR A 153 -31.82 -38.02 33.32
CA THR A 153 -32.66 -38.71 32.32
C THR A 153 -31.86 -39.23 31.14
N PRO A 154 -32.37 -40.26 30.43
CA PRO A 154 -31.77 -40.71 29.16
C PRO A 154 -31.70 -39.60 28.12
N ASP A 155 -32.65 -38.69 28.07
CA ASP A 155 -32.65 -37.55 27.14
C ASP A 155 -31.53 -36.57 27.46
N GLU A 156 -31.23 -36.30 28.74
CA GLU A 156 -30.06 -35.51 29.12
C GLU A 156 -28.74 -36.19 28.70
N ALA A 157 -28.65 -37.53 28.82
CA ALA A 157 -27.51 -38.29 28.37
C ALA A 157 -27.36 -38.21 26.83
N LEU A 158 -28.46 -38.36 26.08
CA LEU A 158 -28.46 -38.20 24.62
C LEU A 158 -28.09 -36.78 24.18
N SER A 159 -28.61 -35.78 24.87
CA SER A 159 -28.27 -34.38 24.60
C SER A 159 -26.79 -34.12 24.79
N GLY A 160 -26.18 -34.58 25.90
CA GLY A 160 -24.77 -34.44 26.12
C GLY A 160 -23.91 -35.23 25.09
N ALA A 161 -24.38 -36.41 24.70
CA ALA A 161 -23.71 -37.18 23.64
C ALA A 161 -23.78 -36.48 22.29
N ARG A 162 -24.89 -35.83 21.94
CA ARG A 162 -25.03 -34.97 20.73
C ARG A 162 -24.11 -33.77 20.79
N ASP A 163 -23.96 -33.10 21.93
CA ASP A 163 -23.01 -32.01 22.10
C ASP A 163 -21.56 -32.44 21.82
N ILE A 164 -21.17 -33.61 22.28
CA ILE A 164 -19.83 -34.18 21.98
C ILE A 164 -19.66 -34.44 20.49
N ILE A 165 -20.66 -35.03 19.84
CA ILE A 165 -20.64 -35.30 18.39
C ILE A 165 -20.58 -33.99 17.61
N ALA A 166 -21.42 -33.00 17.96
CA ALA A 166 -21.45 -31.71 17.30
C ALA A 166 -20.11 -30.98 17.39
N GLU A 167 -19.45 -30.97 18.57
CA GLU A 167 -18.12 -30.39 18.72
C GLU A 167 -17.09 -31.10 17.82
N ARG A 168 -17.10 -32.44 17.79
CA ARG A 168 -16.20 -33.22 16.94
C ARG A 168 -16.36 -32.90 15.45
N LEU A 169 -17.61 -32.73 14.98
CA LEU A 169 -17.90 -32.33 13.60
C LEU A 169 -17.44 -30.92 13.30
N SER A 170 -17.63 -30.01 14.23
CA SER A 170 -17.22 -28.59 14.07
C SER A 170 -15.69 -28.41 14.03
N ASP A 171 -14.95 -29.33 14.62
CA ASP A 171 -13.50 -29.33 14.64
C ASP A 171 -12.87 -30.04 13.41
N SER A 172 -13.69 -30.67 12.58
CA SER A 172 -13.19 -31.36 11.38
C SER A 172 -12.70 -30.38 10.31
N ALA A 173 -11.41 -30.40 10.01
CA ALA A 173 -10.80 -29.58 8.97
C ALA A 173 -11.40 -29.86 7.58
N ASP A 174 -11.73 -31.14 7.28
CA ASP A 174 -12.33 -31.49 5.99
C ASP A 174 -13.74 -30.93 5.83
N ILE A 175 -14.60 -31.01 6.87
CA ILE A 175 -15.94 -30.41 6.83
C ILE A 175 -15.83 -28.91 6.61
N ARG A 176 -14.96 -28.24 7.36
CA ARG A 176 -14.74 -26.79 7.24
C ARG A 176 -14.26 -26.39 5.86
N ARG A 177 -13.32 -27.16 5.30
CA ARG A 177 -12.81 -26.95 3.93
C ARG A 177 -13.93 -27.04 2.90
N TYR A 178 -14.76 -28.11 2.91
CA TYR A 178 -15.88 -28.27 1.97
C TYR A 178 -16.93 -27.17 2.12
N ILE A 179 -17.20 -26.70 3.34
CA ILE A 179 -18.12 -25.58 3.57
C ILE A 179 -17.56 -24.27 3.04
N LYS A 180 -16.26 -23.99 3.25
CA LYS A 180 -15.60 -22.82 2.67
C LYS A 180 -15.61 -22.86 1.14
N GLU A 181 -15.39 -24.02 0.53
CA GLU A 181 -15.49 -24.21 -0.92
C GLU A 181 -16.91 -23.98 -1.44
N LEU A 182 -17.93 -24.46 -0.72
CA LEU A 182 -19.33 -24.16 -1.02
C LEU A 182 -19.62 -22.67 -0.92
N ALA A 183 -19.17 -22.03 0.16
CA ALA A 183 -19.34 -20.59 0.37
C ALA A 183 -18.67 -19.78 -0.72
N HIS A 184 -17.46 -20.15 -1.15
CA HIS A 184 -16.77 -19.48 -2.25
C HIS A 184 -17.53 -19.55 -3.56
N ARG A 185 -18.14 -20.72 -3.88
CA ARG A 185 -18.88 -20.93 -5.14
C ARG A 185 -20.27 -20.31 -5.15
N SER A 186 -20.97 -20.34 -4.04
CA SER A 186 -22.42 -20.06 -3.99
C SER A 186 -22.83 -19.20 -2.78
N GLY A 187 -21.90 -18.78 -1.96
CA GLY A 187 -22.17 -17.89 -0.85
C GLY A 187 -22.20 -16.43 -1.29
N ALA A 188 -22.88 -15.61 -0.51
CA ALA A 188 -23.03 -14.19 -0.75
C ALA A 188 -22.82 -13.39 0.54
N ILE A 189 -22.27 -12.20 0.42
CA ILE A 189 -22.32 -11.18 1.45
C ILE A 189 -23.58 -10.35 1.23
N THR A 190 -24.34 -10.11 2.29
CA THR A 190 -25.55 -9.30 2.24
C THR A 190 -25.46 -8.18 3.24
N ALA A 191 -26.00 -7.02 2.86
CA ALA A 191 -26.15 -5.89 3.76
C ALA A 191 -27.59 -5.37 3.72
N SER A 192 -28.09 -4.96 4.85
CA SER A 192 -29.40 -4.33 5.00
C SER A 192 -29.29 -3.15 5.95
N ARG A 193 -30.27 -2.24 5.90
CA ARG A 193 -30.32 -1.15 6.87
C ARG A 193 -30.44 -1.71 8.29
N ALA A 194 -29.63 -1.21 9.22
CA ALA A 194 -29.74 -1.58 10.62
C ALA A 194 -31.05 -1.05 11.21
N ALA A 195 -31.65 -1.77 12.18
CA ALA A 195 -32.93 -1.39 12.78
C ALA A 195 -32.88 0.00 13.46
N ASP A 196 -31.73 0.28 14.10
CA ASP A 196 -31.47 1.53 14.83
C ASP A 196 -30.53 2.46 14.06
N ALA A 197 -30.55 2.36 12.72
CA ALA A 197 -29.66 3.17 11.87
C ALA A 197 -29.93 4.67 12.07
N PRO A 198 -28.85 5.49 12.21
CA PRO A 198 -28.98 6.95 12.25
C PRO A 198 -29.64 7.50 10.97
N GLU A 199 -30.05 8.78 11.02
CA GLU A 199 -30.44 9.49 9.79
C GLU A 199 -29.22 9.57 8.87
N ASP A 200 -29.38 9.13 7.62
CA ASP A 200 -28.33 9.06 6.62
C ASP A 200 -28.53 10.17 5.55
N ASN A 201 -27.43 10.71 5.08
CA ASN A 201 -27.39 11.64 3.95
C ASN A 201 -27.36 10.91 2.58
N GLY A 202 -27.79 9.66 2.52
CA GLY A 202 -27.81 8.84 1.31
C GLY A 202 -26.48 8.17 0.96
N VAL A 203 -25.49 8.18 1.85
CA VAL A 203 -24.16 7.60 1.61
C VAL A 203 -24.20 6.08 1.47
N TYR A 204 -25.06 5.41 2.25
CA TYR A 204 -25.18 3.96 2.30
C TYR A 204 -26.43 3.41 1.61
N ASP A 205 -27.25 4.23 0.94
CA ASP A 205 -28.52 3.82 0.30
C ASP A 205 -28.35 2.60 -0.63
N MET A 206 -27.24 2.57 -1.41
CA MET A 206 -26.96 1.46 -2.32
C MET A 206 -26.69 0.12 -1.61
N TYR A 207 -26.48 0.12 -0.30
CA TYR A 207 -26.20 -1.07 0.51
C TYR A 207 -27.37 -1.47 1.42
N PHE A 208 -28.51 -0.76 1.41
CA PHE A 208 -29.66 -1.09 2.26
C PHE A 208 -30.45 -2.34 1.83
N ASP A 209 -30.28 -2.76 0.58
CA ASP A 209 -30.74 -4.04 0.05
C ASP A 209 -29.67 -4.58 -0.89
N PHE A 210 -28.60 -5.11 -0.33
CA PHE A 210 -27.41 -5.49 -1.08
C PHE A 210 -27.11 -6.97 -0.93
N SER A 211 -26.79 -7.62 -2.03
CA SER A 211 -26.31 -9.01 -2.07
C SER A 211 -25.33 -9.18 -3.21
N GLU A 212 -24.13 -9.70 -2.91
CA GLU A 212 -23.12 -10.01 -3.91
C GLU A 212 -22.33 -11.27 -3.55
N GLY A 213 -21.93 -12.05 -4.55
CA GLY A 213 -21.19 -13.31 -4.35
C GLY A 213 -19.84 -13.08 -3.69
N LEU A 214 -19.44 -13.98 -2.77
CA LEU A 214 -18.17 -13.87 -2.03
C LEU A 214 -16.94 -13.89 -2.94
N SER A 215 -17.02 -14.59 -4.07
CA SER A 215 -15.92 -14.71 -5.05
C SER A 215 -15.85 -13.54 -6.04
N THR A 216 -16.85 -12.67 -6.07
CA THR A 216 -16.98 -11.62 -7.10
C THR A 216 -16.99 -10.21 -6.54
N ILE A 217 -17.26 -10.06 -5.24
CA ILE A 217 -17.36 -8.74 -4.62
C ILE A 217 -16.02 -7.99 -4.66
N PRO A 218 -15.98 -6.75 -5.20
CA PRO A 218 -14.76 -5.95 -5.21
C PRO A 218 -14.36 -5.49 -3.79
N GLY A 219 -13.05 -5.38 -3.55
CA GLY A 219 -12.51 -5.00 -2.24
C GLY A 219 -13.05 -3.69 -1.69
N TYR A 220 -13.20 -2.67 -2.55
CA TYR A 220 -13.74 -1.37 -2.12
C TYR A 220 -15.18 -1.44 -1.58
N ARG A 221 -16.01 -2.37 -2.09
CA ARG A 221 -17.37 -2.60 -1.55
C ARG A 221 -17.32 -3.29 -0.20
N VAL A 222 -16.42 -4.26 -0.01
CA VAL A 222 -16.19 -4.89 1.28
C VAL A 222 -15.84 -3.84 2.33
N LEU A 223 -14.91 -2.93 2.02
CA LEU A 223 -14.51 -1.86 2.94
C LEU A 223 -15.64 -0.84 3.20
N ALA A 224 -16.43 -0.50 2.18
CA ALA A 224 -17.60 0.37 2.33
C ALA A 224 -18.64 -0.24 3.28
N ILE A 225 -18.98 -1.52 3.08
CA ILE A 225 -19.92 -2.26 3.90
C ILE A 225 -19.42 -2.39 5.35
N ASN A 226 -18.13 -2.68 5.53
CA ASN A 226 -17.51 -2.77 6.85
C ASN A 226 -17.58 -1.43 7.60
N ARG A 227 -17.35 -0.31 6.91
CA ARG A 227 -17.49 1.02 7.50
C ARG A 227 -18.94 1.33 7.86
N GLY A 228 -19.90 1.06 6.98
CA GLY A 228 -21.31 1.26 7.25
C GLY A 228 -21.82 0.42 8.43
N GLU A 229 -21.30 -0.81 8.60
CA GLU A 229 -21.61 -1.64 9.77
C GLU A 229 -20.99 -1.06 11.05
N LYS A 230 -19.72 -0.62 11.00
CA LYS A 230 -19.01 0.02 12.13
C LYS A 230 -19.67 1.32 12.59
N GLU A 231 -20.21 2.09 11.65
CA GLU A 231 -20.92 3.35 11.90
C GLU A 231 -22.40 3.13 12.30
N GLY A 232 -22.89 1.88 12.29
CA GLY A 232 -24.22 1.51 12.72
C GLY A 232 -25.33 1.70 11.67
N PHE A 233 -25.00 2.00 10.42
CA PHE A 233 -25.97 2.14 9.33
C PHE A 233 -26.40 0.80 8.76
N LEU A 234 -25.49 -0.18 8.71
CA LEU A 234 -25.70 -1.45 8.06
C LEU A 234 -25.64 -2.62 9.04
N LYS A 235 -26.48 -3.63 8.77
CA LYS A 235 -26.36 -4.97 9.31
C LYS A 235 -25.84 -5.88 8.21
N VAL A 236 -24.70 -6.52 8.43
CA VAL A 236 -24.00 -7.31 7.42
C VAL A 236 -23.96 -8.78 7.80
N SER A 237 -24.19 -9.65 6.83
CA SER A 237 -24.19 -11.11 7.02
C SER A 237 -23.50 -11.80 5.83
N VAL A 238 -22.92 -12.95 6.12
CA VAL A 238 -22.45 -13.88 5.07
C VAL A 238 -23.43 -15.04 5.01
N ASN A 239 -24.08 -15.21 3.88
CA ASN A 239 -25.05 -16.25 3.63
C ASN A 239 -24.37 -17.41 2.89
N ILE A 240 -24.48 -18.60 3.46
CA ILE A 240 -24.02 -19.86 2.85
C ILE A 240 -25.28 -20.69 2.59
N PRO A 241 -25.45 -21.35 1.42
CA PRO A 241 -26.60 -22.19 1.14
C PRO A 241 -26.79 -23.28 2.22
N GLU A 242 -27.84 -23.14 3.04
CA GLU A 242 -28.08 -23.95 4.25
C GLU A 242 -28.22 -25.44 3.92
N GLU A 243 -29.09 -25.77 2.95
CA GLU A 243 -29.31 -27.16 2.54
C GLU A 243 -28.02 -27.85 2.06
N GLY A 244 -27.19 -27.13 1.29
CA GLY A 244 -25.90 -27.61 0.81
C GLY A 244 -24.91 -27.86 1.95
N ALA A 245 -24.86 -26.95 2.92
CA ALA A 245 -23.96 -27.04 4.06
C ALA A 245 -24.40 -28.12 5.05
N GLU A 246 -25.70 -28.21 5.40
CA GLU A 246 -26.23 -29.30 6.21
C GLU A 246 -25.96 -30.67 5.58
N ARG A 247 -26.15 -30.77 4.26
CA ARG A 247 -25.84 -31.99 3.52
C ARG A 247 -24.36 -32.38 3.60
N ILE A 248 -23.44 -31.43 3.50
CA ILE A 248 -22.00 -31.71 3.66
C ILE A 248 -21.72 -32.27 5.06
N VAL A 249 -22.26 -31.64 6.12
CA VAL A 249 -22.05 -32.09 7.49
C VAL A 249 -22.70 -33.46 7.71
N ALA A 250 -23.94 -33.67 7.26
CA ALA A 250 -24.66 -34.92 7.40
C ALA A 250 -23.94 -36.07 6.67
N LEU A 251 -23.57 -35.89 5.38
CA LEU A 251 -22.89 -36.93 4.57
C LEU A 251 -21.53 -37.33 5.17
N SER A 252 -20.90 -36.46 5.95
CA SER A 252 -19.61 -36.78 6.60
C SER A 252 -19.74 -37.79 7.73
N VAL A 253 -20.93 -37.94 8.33
CA VAL A 253 -21.09 -38.71 9.57
C VAL A 253 -22.30 -39.62 9.60
N VAL A 254 -23.41 -39.29 8.93
CA VAL A 254 -24.64 -40.10 8.96
C VAL A 254 -24.53 -41.33 8.02
N ARG A 255 -24.85 -42.50 8.60
CA ARG A 255 -24.82 -43.79 7.87
C ARG A 255 -26.16 -44.46 8.04
N GLY A 256 -26.87 -44.66 6.95
CA GLY A 256 -28.17 -45.32 6.96
C GLY A 256 -29.29 -44.53 7.63
N SER A 257 -30.34 -45.22 8.11
CA SER A 257 -31.56 -44.61 8.64
C SER A 257 -32.01 -45.22 9.99
N CYS A 258 -31.10 -45.82 10.76
CA CYS A 258 -31.39 -46.42 12.04
C CYS A 258 -31.73 -45.36 13.11
N PRO A 259 -32.35 -45.76 14.27
CA PRO A 259 -32.64 -44.79 15.34
C PRO A 259 -31.44 -44.02 15.84
N CYS A 260 -30.25 -44.62 15.89
CA CYS A 260 -29.00 -43.92 16.25
C CYS A 260 -28.57 -42.92 15.16
N SER A 261 -28.84 -43.22 13.87
CA SER A 261 -28.56 -42.27 12.79
C SER A 261 -29.33 -40.96 12.93
N LYS A 262 -30.58 -41.02 13.44
CA LYS A 262 -31.40 -39.81 13.74
C LYS A 262 -30.76 -38.95 14.83
N GLN A 263 -30.13 -39.56 15.84
CA GLN A 263 -29.40 -38.83 16.88
C GLN A 263 -28.15 -38.15 16.34
N VAL A 264 -27.43 -38.83 15.43
CA VAL A 264 -26.24 -38.30 14.76
C VAL A 264 -26.62 -37.18 13.80
N GLU A 265 -27.74 -37.33 13.08
CA GLU A 265 -28.29 -36.29 12.18
C GLU A 265 -28.69 -35.02 12.96
N ALA A 266 -29.35 -35.19 14.11
CA ALA A 266 -29.67 -34.06 15.00
C ALA A 266 -28.40 -33.36 15.52
N ALA A 267 -27.35 -34.12 15.85
CA ALA A 267 -26.05 -33.56 16.24
C ALA A 267 -25.36 -32.85 15.05
N ALA A 268 -25.51 -33.33 13.80
CA ALA A 268 -24.97 -32.69 12.61
C ALA A 268 -25.65 -31.34 12.34
N LYS A 269 -26.97 -31.25 12.49
CA LYS A 269 -27.72 -29.99 12.35
C LYS A 269 -27.32 -28.97 13.42
N ASP A 270 -27.21 -29.42 14.69
CA ASP A 270 -26.71 -28.56 15.77
C ASP A 270 -25.26 -28.10 15.53
N ALA A 271 -24.40 -29.01 15.05
CA ALA A 271 -23.02 -28.65 14.67
C ALA A 271 -22.98 -27.54 13.62
N TRP A 272 -23.81 -27.64 12.58
CA TRP A 272 -23.92 -26.64 11.54
C TRP A 272 -24.40 -25.30 12.11
N SER A 273 -25.61 -25.25 12.66
CA SER A 273 -26.28 -24.00 13.04
C SER A 273 -25.57 -23.26 14.18
N ARG A 274 -25.12 -23.98 15.21
CA ARG A 274 -24.58 -23.40 16.44
C ARG A 274 -23.05 -23.21 16.42
N LEU A 275 -22.30 -24.07 15.77
CA LEU A 275 -20.82 -24.08 15.85
C LEU A 275 -20.14 -23.73 14.55
N ILE A 276 -20.50 -24.38 13.41
CA ILE A 276 -19.79 -24.24 12.16
C ILE A 276 -20.15 -22.92 11.47
N TYR A 277 -21.44 -22.67 11.25
CA TYR A 277 -21.91 -21.49 10.53
C TYR A 277 -21.39 -20.18 11.14
N PRO A 278 -21.55 -19.91 12.47
CA PRO A 278 -21.06 -18.66 13.04
C PRO A 278 -19.52 -18.54 13.03
N SER A 279 -18.82 -19.67 13.04
CA SER A 279 -17.36 -19.69 13.00
C SER A 279 -16.84 -19.45 11.58
N VAL A 280 -17.38 -20.15 10.57
CA VAL A 280 -16.96 -20.06 9.18
C VAL A 280 -17.33 -18.69 8.59
N THR A 281 -18.53 -18.17 8.89
CA THR A 281 -18.93 -16.84 8.40
C THR A 281 -18.04 -15.72 8.93
N ARG A 282 -17.62 -15.77 10.20
CA ARG A 282 -16.65 -14.81 10.76
C ARG A 282 -15.28 -14.92 10.08
N GLU A 283 -14.83 -16.13 9.81
CA GLU A 283 -13.55 -16.38 9.17
C GLU A 283 -13.57 -15.88 7.70
N LEU A 284 -14.63 -16.19 6.95
CA LEU A 284 -14.80 -15.69 5.59
C LEU A 284 -14.88 -14.15 5.54
N ARG A 285 -15.54 -13.54 6.53
CA ARG A 285 -15.59 -12.08 6.67
C ARG A 285 -14.21 -11.49 6.90
N SER A 286 -13.42 -12.11 7.80
CA SER A 286 -12.03 -11.67 8.05
C SER A 286 -11.18 -11.79 6.79
N MET A 287 -11.24 -12.94 6.10
CA MET A 287 -10.49 -13.17 4.86
C MET A 287 -10.81 -12.12 3.79
N LEU A 288 -12.10 -11.86 3.53
CA LEU A 288 -12.52 -10.82 2.59
C LEU A 288 -12.02 -9.42 2.98
N THR A 289 -12.05 -9.12 4.28
CA THR A 289 -11.55 -7.83 4.79
C THR A 289 -10.05 -7.70 4.62
N ASP A 290 -9.29 -8.75 4.94
CA ASP A 290 -7.83 -8.77 4.80
C ASP A 290 -7.41 -8.61 3.34
N GLU A 291 -8.06 -9.34 2.41
CA GLU A 291 -7.84 -9.20 0.97
C GLU A 291 -8.17 -7.79 0.45
N ALA A 292 -9.31 -7.25 0.87
CA ALA A 292 -9.73 -5.91 0.50
C ALA A 292 -8.77 -4.82 1.02
N CYS A 293 -8.26 -4.99 2.24
CA CYS A 293 -7.25 -4.09 2.80
C CYS A 293 -5.93 -4.14 2.03
N GLU A 294 -5.42 -5.34 1.70
CA GLU A 294 -4.18 -5.46 0.91
C GLU A 294 -4.32 -4.84 -0.49
N GLN A 295 -5.46 -5.04 -1.17
CA GLN A 295 -5.74 -4.40 -2.46
C GLN A 295 -5.76 -2.86 -2.35
N ALA A 296 -6.42 -2.33 -1.33
CA ALA A 296 -6.52 -0.89 -1.12
C ALA A 296 -5.16 -0.27 -0.73
N ILE A 297 -4.35 -0.96 0.09
CA ILE A 297 -2.97 -0.56 0.42
C ILE A 297 -2.11 -0.54 -0.85
N ALA A 298 -2.20 -1.57 -1.69
CA ALA A 298 -1.47 -1.62 -2.96
C ALA A 298 -1.87 -0.47 -3.90
N THR A 299 -3.16 -0.17 -4.00
CA THR A 299 -3.67 0.96 -4.78
C THR A 299 -3.15 2.29 -4.24
N PHE A 300 -3.10 2.46 -2.92
CA PHE A 300 -2.52 3.65 -2.31
C PHE A 300 -1.03 3.80 -2.64
N ALA A 301 -0.26 2.73 -2.56
CA ALA A 301 1.16 2.73 -2.94
C ALA A 301 1.39 3.16 -4.39
N VAL A 302 0.55 2.65 -5.31
CA VAL A 302 0.57 3.04 -6.74
C VAL A 302 0.30 4.53 -6.92
N ASN A 303 -0.63 5.11 -6.17
CA ASN A 303 -0.98 6.53 -6.24
C ASN A 303 0.06 7.44 -5.57
N LEU A 304 0.73 6.98 -4.51
CA LEU A 304 1.73 7.77 -3.79
C LEU A 304 3.01 7.99 -4.61
N LYS A 305 3.50 6.95 -5.29
CA LYS A 305 4.77 7.00 -6.04
C LYS A 305 4.85 8.15 -7.04
N PRO A 306 3.86 8.38 -7.92
CA PRO A 306 3.89 9.51 -8.86
C PRO A 306 3.78 10.88 -8.20
N LEU A 307 3.13 11.00 -7.05
CA LEU A 307 3.11 12.25 -6.29
C LEU A 307 4.51 12.64 -5.81
N LEU A 308 5.27 11.65 -5.31
CA LEU A 308 6.66 11.83 -4.89
C LEU A 308 7.61 12.06 -6.06
N MET A 309 7.34 11.41 -7.19
CA MET A 309 8.20 11.45 -8.38
C MET A 309 7.84 12.56 -9.37
N GLN A 310 7.00 13.52 -8.98
CA GLN A 310 6.72 14.69 -9.85
C GLN A 310 8.00 15.41 -10.23
N PRO A 311 8.15 15.83 -11.52
CA PRO A 311 9.32 16.58 -11.97
C PRO A 311 9.46 17.90 -11.21
N PRO A 312 10.65 18.20 -10.70
CA PRO A 312 10.92 19.45 -10.01
C PRO A 312 11.00 20.62 -10.99
N VAL A 313 10.56 21.80 -10.54
CA VAL A 313 10.72 23.07 -11.27
C VAL A 313 11.91 23.82 -10.65
N LYS A 314 13.13 23.44 -11.08
CA LYS A 314 14.39 23.95 -10.52
C LYS A 314 14.77 25.34 -11.08
N GLY A 315 15.55 26.10 -10.34
CA GLY A 315 16.18 27.34 -10.79
C GLY A 315 15.24 28.52 -11.02
N MET A 316 14.08 28.52 -10.33
CA MET A 316 13.08 29.60 -10.43
C MET A 316 12.70 30.14 -9.04
N VAL A 317 12.74 31.46 -8.91
CA VAL A 317 12.11 32.13 -7.75
C VAL A 317 10.63 31.85 -7.79
N THR A 318 10.12 31.25 -6.72
CA THR A 318 8.73 30.77 -6.64
C THR A 318 7.96 31.50 -5.55
N MET A 319 6.71 31.87 -5.85
CA MET A 319 5.77 32.43 -4.88
C MET A 319 4.73 31.36 -4.54
N GLY A 320 4.64 30.98 -3.24
CA GLY A 320 3.60 30.09 -2.73
C GLY A 320 2.42 30.84 -2.19
N LEU A 321 1.23 30.45 -2.58
CA LEU A 321 -0.05 30.95 -2.07
C LEU A 321 -0.77 29.83 -1.33
N ASP A 322 -1.02 30.03 -0.03
CA ASP A 322 -1.85 29.17 0.80
C ASP A 322 -3.22 29.82 1.00
N PRO A 323 -4.26 29.37 0.28
CA PRO A 323 -5.57 30.01 0.23
C PRO A 323 -6.31 29.91 1.58
N GLY A 324 -7.11 30.94 1.91
CA GLY A 324 -7.96 30.92 3.10
C GLY A 324 -8.95 32.09 3.11
N TYR A 325 -10.22 31.78 3.46
CA TYR A 325 -11.29 32.80 3.48
C TYR A 325 -11.15 33.78 4.65
N ARG A 326 -11.15 33.28 5.90
CA ARG A 326 -11.21 34.13 7.09
C ARG A 326 -9.85 34.69 7.48
N THR A 327 -8.83 33.88 7.42
CA THR A 327 -7.47 34.25 7.84
C THR A 327 -6.65 34.92 6.74
N GLY A 328 -7.23 35.05 5.52
CA GLY A 328 -6.56 35.53 4.34
C GLY A 328 -5.66 34.46 3.69
N CYS A 329 -5.23 34.74 2.45
CA CYS A 329 -4.27 33.93 1.72
C CYS A 329 -2.84 34.31 2.18
N LYS A 330 -2.05 33.35 2.60
CA LYS A 330 -0.64 33.52 3.00
C LYS A 330 0.24 33.42 1.76
N VAL A 331 1.19 34.32 1.69
CA VAL A 331 2.13 34.44 0.58
C VAL A 331 3.54 34.21 1.13
N ALA A 332 4.29 33.34 0.47
CA ALA A 332 5.71 33.18 0.73
C ALA A 332 6.49 33.21 -0.58
N VAL A 333 7.55 33.98 -0.66
CA VAL A 333 8.47 33.99 -1.80
C VAL A 333 9.73 33.25 -1.41
N VAL A 334 10.11 32.26 -2.21
CA VAL A 334 11.33 31.50 -2.00
C VAL A 334 12.27 31.66 -3.20
N ASP A 335 13.58 31.71 -2.92
CA ASP A 335 14.58 31.73 -3.97
C ASP A 335 14.74 30.38 -4.67
N GLU A 336 15.66 30.28 -5.60
CA GLU A 336 15.93 29.08 -6.40
C GLU A 336 16.39 27.87 -5.55
N THR A 337 16.82 28.10 -4.31
CA THR A 337 17.28 27.08 -3.36
C THR A 337 16.21 26.73 -2.31
N GLY A 338 15.06 27.38 -2.36
CA GLY A 338 13.97 27.21 -1.38
C GLY A 338 14.13 28.05 -0.11
N LYS A 339 15.10 28.98 -0.03
CA LYS A 339 15.25 29.93 1.06
C LYS A 339 14.15 30.99 0.98
N VAL A 340 13.51 31.30 2.11
CA VAL A 340 12.46 32.33 2.16
C VAL A 340 13.10 33.72 2.00
N LEU A 341 12.58 34.48 1.03
CA LEU A 341 12.96 35.85 0.73
C LEU A 341 12.02 36.88 1.36
N ASP A 342 10.71 36.60 1.31
CA ASP A 342 9.68 37.50 1.77
C ASP A 342 8.37 36.75 2.09
N THR A 343 7.53 37.39 2.93
CA THR A 343 6.22 36.85 3.28
C THR A 343 5.18 37.97 3.35
N ALA A 344 3.91 37.65 3.05
CA ALA A 344 2.81 38.57 3.18
C ALA A 344 1.49 37.84 3.49
N VAL A 345 0.47 38.60 3.86
CA VAL A 345 -0.91 38.11 3.96
C VAL A 345 -1.78 39.00 3.10
N ILE A 346 -2.59 38.38 2.23
CA ILE A 346 -3.49 39.08 1.31
C ILE A 346 -4.92 38.55 1.48
N TYR A 347 -5.89 39.34 1.08
CA TYR A 347 -7.32 39.02 1.23
C TYR A 347 -8.09 39.15 -0.11
N PRO A 348 -7.75 38.33 -1.12
CA PRO A 348 -8.40 38.42 -2.44
C PRO A 348 -9.81 37.81 -2.48
N ALA A 349 -10.16 36.97 -1.52
CA ALA A 349 -11.41 36.21 -1.49
C ALA A 349 -12.44 36.77 -0.48
N PRO A 350 -13.72 36.40 -0.58
CA PRO A 350 -14.72 36.73 0.43
C PRO A 350 -14.33 36.23 1.82
N PRO A 351 -14.75 36.85 2.93
CA PRO A 351 -15.64 38.02 2.99
C PRO A 351 -14.93 39.35 2.78
N HIS A 352 -13.61 39.38 2.73
CA HIS A 352 -12.84 40.63 2.74
C HIS A 352 -12.76 41.31 1.36
N ASN A 353 -12.62 40.57 0.27
CA ASN A 353 -12.57 41.05 -1.13
C ASN A 353 -11.63 42.26 -1.37
N LYS A 354 -10.46 42.30 -0.73
CA LYS A 354 -9.48 43.38 -0.90
C LYS A 354 -8.58 43.16 -2.12
N ILE A 355 -9.19 42.96 -3.27
CA ILE A 355 -8.50 42.53 -4.50
C ILE A 355 -7.42 43.54 -4.92
N ALA A 356 -7.70 44.82 -4.99
CA ALA A 356 -6.73 45.85 -5.41
C ALA A 356 -5.52 45.97 -4.46
N GLU A 357 -5.72 45.79 -3.14
CA GLU A 357 -4.63 45.77 -2.16
C GLU A 357 -3.77 44.50 -2.36
N ALA A 358 -4.40 43.36 -2.52
CA ALA A 358 -3.73 42.08 -2.75
C ALA A 358 -2.91 42.11 -4.06
N GLU A 359 -3.47 42.65 -5.17
CA GLU A 359 -2.79 42.80 -6.45
C GLU A 359 -1.55 43.70 -6.35
N ARG A 360 -1.64 44.82 -5.64
CA ARG A 360 -0.51 45.71 -5.41
C ARG A 360 0.62 44.97 -4.64
N ILE A 361 0.29 44.20 -3.60
CA ILE A 361 1.26 43.45 -2.81
C ILE A 361 1.93 42.37 -3.67
N VAL A 362 1.15 41.56 -4.36
CA VAL A 362 1.66 40.44 -5.18
C VAL A 362 2.52 40.97 -6.32
N THR A 363 2.07 41.97 -7.06
CA THR A 363 2.83 42.63 -8.14
C THR A 363 4.13 43.24 -7.61
N GLY A 364 4.09 43.85 -6.42
CA GLY A 364 5.27 44.40 -5.75
C GLY A 364 6.31 43.33 -5.42
N LEU A 365 5.87 42.19 -4.88
CA LEU A 365 6.73 41.04 -4.57
C LEU A 365 7.30 40.37 -5.85
N ILE A 366 6.48 40.24 -6.91
CA ILE A 366 6.91 39.74 -8.22
C ILE A 366 8.08 40.57 -8.75
N LYS A 367 7.92 41.89 -8.78
CA LYS A 367 8.95 42.82 -9.26
C LYS A 367 10.20 42.82 -8.38
N LYS A 368 10.01 42.85 -7.05
CA LYS A 368 11.09 42.92 -6.07
C LYS A 368 12.03 41.73 -6.13
N HIS A 369 11.46 40.53 -6.28
CA HIS A 369 12.20 39.25 -6.19
C HIS A 369 12.31 38.54 -7.55
N ASN A 370 11.85 39.14 -8.65
CA ASN A 370 11.87 38.54 -9.98
C ASN A 370 11.21 37.15 -10.02
N VAL A 371 10.02 37.03 -9.37
CA VAL A 371 9.25 35.78 -9.32
C VAL A 371 8.91 35.32 -10.75
N LYS A 372 9.12 34.05 -11.01
CA LYS A 372 8.85 33.43 -12.32
C LYS A 372 7.60 32.56 -12.33
N VAL A 373 7.27 31.98 -11.19
CA VAL A 373 6.14 31.06 -11.08
C VAL A 373 5.42 31.23 -9.74
N ILE A 374 4.10 31.09 -9.77
CA ILE A 374 3.25 31.08 -8.58
C ILE A 374 2.69 29.68 -8.40
N SER A 375 2.91 29.08 -7.23
CA SER A 375 2.31 27.82 -6.80
C SER A 375 1.12 28.12 -5.88
N ILE A 376 -0.05 27.57 -6.17
CA ILE A 376 -1.30 27.83 -5.46
C ILE A 376 -1.79 26.52 -4.84
N GLY A 377 -2.05 26.52 -3.54
CA GLY A 377 -2.67 25.37 -2.87
C GLY A 377 -4.10 25.11 -3.38
N ASN A 378 -4.47 23.84 -3.47
CA ASN A 378 -5.77 23.43 -4.03
C ASN A 378 -6.89 23.28 -2.98
N GLY A 379 -6.72 23.85 -1.79
CA GLY A 379 -7.70 23.72 -0.70
C GLY A 379 -8.78 24.80 -0.68
N THR A 380 -9.24 25.09 0.52
CA THR A 380 -10.32 26.05 0.76
C THR A 380 -9.94 27.46 0.24
N ALA A 381 -10.82 28.10 -0.58
CA ALA A 381 -10.57 29.36 -1.30
C ALA A 381 -9.52 29.26 -2.43
N GLY A 382 -9.13 28.03 -2.85
CA GLY A 382 -8.16 27.83 -3.93
C GLY A 382 -8.62 28.42 -5.26
N ARG A 383 -9.92 28.32 -5.59
CA ARG A 383 -10.50 28.84 -6.84
C ARG A 383 -10.44 30.36 -6.92
N GLU A 384 -10.86 31.02 -5.85
CA GLU A 384 -10.84 32.49 -5.79
C GLU A 384 -9.40 32.99 -5.87
N THR A 385 -8.47 32.29 -5.22
CA THR A 385 -7.06 32.61 -5.26
C THR A 385 -6.44 32.32 -6.65
N GLU A 386 -6.83 31.25 -7.31
CA GLU A 386 -6.42 30.96 -8.71
C GLU A 386 -6.87 32.06 -9.66
N LYS A 387 -8.17 32.42 -9.61
CA LYS A 387 -8.70 33.50 -10.42
C LYS A 387 -7.98 34.82 -10.18
N PHE A 388 -7.77 35.16 -8.91
CA PHE A 388 -7.01 36.34 -8.53
C PHE A 388 -5.57 36.30 -9.10
N ALA A 389 -4.88 35.19 -8.97
CA ALA A 389 -3.51 35.02 -9.47
C ALA A 389 -3.47 35.14 -11.01
N ALA A 390 -4.37 34.46 -11.71
CA ALA A 390 -4.47 34.53 -13.17
C ALA A 390 -4.71 35.98 -13.66
N ASP A 391 -5.65 36.71 -13.05
CA ASP A 391 -5.93 38.11 -13.39
C ASP A 391 -4.71 39.00 -13.11
N THR A 392 -3.99 38.77 -12.00
CA THR A 392 -2.80 39.53 -11.59
C THR A 392 -1.62 39.33 -12.55
N VAL A 393 -1.42 38.11 -13.07
CA VAL A 393 -0.28 37.79 -13.97
C VAL A 393 -0.61 37.96 -15.44
N LYS A 394 -1.84 38.30 -15.79
CA LYS A 394 -2.30 38.50 -17.18
C LYS A 394 -1.42 39.51 -17.87
N GLY A 395 -0.87 39.13 -19.05
CA GLY A 395 0.04 39.98 -19.82
C GLY A 395 1.46 40.07 -19.32
N THR A 396 1.84 39.23 -18.34
CA THR A 396 3.23 39.07 -17.86
C THR A 396 3.82 37.71 -18.26
N ASP A 397 5.14 37.53 -18.08
CA ASP A 397 5.82 36.25 -18.30
C ASP A 397 5.67 35.28 -17.12
N VAL A 398 5.04 35.72 -16.02
CA VAL A 398 4.84 34.90 -14.83
C VAL A 398 3.75 33.87 -15.13
N LYS A 399 4.01 32.61 -14.76
CA LYS A 399 3.05 31.51 -14.87
C LYS A 399 2.56 31.10 -13.48
N TYR A 400 1.45 30.38 -13.44
CA TYR A 400 0.99 29.76 -12.20
C TYR A 400 0.67 28.28 -12.38
N VAL A 401 0.62 27.58 -11.27
CA VAL A 401 0.26 26.16 -11.22
C VAL A 401 -0.44 25.84 -9.89
N ILE A 402 -1.42 24.96 -9.96
CA ILE A 402 -2.08 24.42 -8.77
C ILE A 402 -1.24 23.30 -8.23
N VAL A 403 -0.90 23.37 -6.94
CA VAL A 403 -0.11 22.37 -6.22
C VAL A 403 -0.98 21.74 -5.13
N SER A 404 -0.88 20.42 -4.98
CA SER A 404 -1.56 19.73 -3.89
C SER A 404 -1.06 20.24 -2.54
N GLU A 405 -1.95 20.74 -1.70
CA GLU A 405 -1.63 21.12 -0.32
C GLU A 405 -1.79 19.97 0.68
N ALA A 406 -2.09 18.74 0.20
CA ALA A 406 -2.26 17.58 1.07
C ALA A 406 -1.09 17.43 2.05
N GLY A 407 -1.37 17.32 3.35
CA GLY A 407 -0.38 17.25 4.41
C GLY A 407 0.39 18.54 4.71
N ALA A 408 0.18 19.66 4.00
CA ALA A 408 0.87 20.92 4.29
C ALA A 408 0.53 21.45 5.70
N SER A 409 -0.73 21.31 6.11
CA SER A 409 -1.17 21.65 7.47
C SER A 409 -0.53 20.74 8.54
N VAL A 410 -0.32 19.45 8.22
CA VAL A 410 0.34 18.51 9.13
C VAL A 410 1.83 18.90 9.31
N TYR A 411 2.52 19.18 8.21
CA TYR A 411 3.90 19.66 8.25
C TYR A 411 4.00 20.97 9.03
N SER A 412 3.17 21.96 8.71
CA SER A 412 3.26 23.29 9.32
C SER A 412 3.01 23.29 10.84
N ALA A 413 2.17 22.37 11.33
CA ALA A 413 1.90 22.14 12.75
C ALA A 413 2.91 21.18 13.41
N SER A 414 3.78 20.51 12.66
CA SER A 414 4.74 19.57 13.19
C SER A 414 5.90 20.23 13.93
N LYS A 415 6.58 19.41 14.75
CA LYS A 415 7.81 19.83 15.41
C LYS A 415 8.89 20.25 14.40
N LEU A 416 9.01 19.51 13.28
CA LEU A 416 9.95 19.82 12.22
C LEU A 416 9.66 21.19 11.59
N GLY A 417 8.40 21.49 11.27
CA GLY A 417 8.01 22.80 10.74
C GLY A 417 8.31 23.94 11.71
N ALA A 418 8.14 23.68 13.03
CA ALA A 418 8.50 24.66 14.06
C ALA A 418 10.01 24.86 14.20
N GLU A 419 10.81 23.82 14.05
CA GLU A 419 12.28 23.88 14.07
C GLU A 419 12.85 24.58 12.81
N GLU A 420 12.27 24.33 11.61
CA GLU A 420 12.69 25.00 10.37
C GLU A 420 12.32 26.50 10.34
N PHE A 421 11.19 26.87 10.92
CA PHE A 421 10.66 28.24 10.90
C PHE A 421 10.10 28.65 12.27
N PRO A 422 10.97 28.89 13.26
CA PRO A 422 10.53 29.22 14.59
C PRO A 422 9.77 30.58 14.67
N ASP A 423 10.10 31.52 13.79
CA ASP A 423 9.52 32.85 13.78
C ASP A 423 8.23 32.97 12.95
N TYR A 424 7.83 31.91 12.23
CA TYR A 424 6.63 31.94 11.38
C TYR A 424 5.46 31.22 12.04
N ASP A 425 4.27 31.76 11.85
CA ASP A 425 3.04 31.06 12.22
C ASP A 425 2.81 29.83 11.34
N VAL A 426 1.90 28.96 11.80
CA VAL A 426 1.55 27.70 11.11
C VAL A 426 1.14 27.93 9.67
N SER A 427 0.39 28.99 9.37
CA SER A 427 -0.12 29.27 8.03
C SER A 427 0.99 29.74 7.08
N LEU A 428 1.93 30.55 7.55
CA LEU A 428 3.08 30.98 6.74
C LEU A 428 4.00 29.81 6.41
N ARG A 429 4.21 28.87 7.35
CA ARG A 429 4.97 27.64 7.09
C ARG A 429 4.32 26.80 5.98
N SER A 430 2.98 26.77 5.92
CA SER A 430 2.24 26.10 4.86
C SER A 430 2.50 26.75 3.50
N ALA A 431 2.45 28.07 3.39
CA ALA A 431 2.75 28.79 2.14
C ALA A 431 4.18 28.52 1.64
N VAL A 432 5.16 28.48 2.55
CA VAL A 432 6.55 28.08 2.20
C VAL A 432 6.59 26.64 1.68
N SER A 433 5.91 25.72 2.33
CA SER A 433 5.84 24.33 1.87
C SER A 433 5.22 24.21 0.47
N ILE A 434 4.14 24.94 0.18
CA ILE A 434 3.49 24.98 -1.14
C ILE A 434 4.47 25.49 -2.22
N ALA A 435 5.26 26.52 -1.91
CA ALA A 435 6.28 27.01 -2.85
C ALA A 435 7.37 25.96 -3.13
N ARG A 436 7.92 25.35 -2.07
CA ARG A 436 8.98 24.36 -2.17
C ARG A 436 8.54 23.06 -2.82
N ARG A 437 7.26 22.65 -2.68
CA ARG A 437 6.70 21.48 -3.38
C ARG A 437 6.75 21.59 -4.89
N LEU A 438 6.68 22.81 -5.43
CA LEU A 438 6.88 23.00 -6.86
C LEU A 438 8.34 22.86 -7.25
N GLN A 439 9.25 23.38 -6.42
CA GLN A 439 10.69 23.36 -6.69
C GLN A 439 11.26 21.95 -6.60
N ASP A 440 10.95 21.21 -5.53
CA ASP A 440 11.28 19.79 -5.38
C ASP A 440 10.22 19.06 -4.54
N PRO A 441 9.24 18.42 -5.20
CA PRO A 441 8.16 17.71 -4.51
C PRO A 441 8.66 16.63 -3.55
N LEU A 442 9.65 15.82 -3.96
CA LEU A 442 10.18 14.73 -3.15
C LEU A 442 10.82 15.25 -1.87
N ALA A 443 11.73 16.24 -1.98
CA ALA A 443 12.44 16.80 -0.84
C ALA A 443 11.51 17.41 0.22
N GLU A 444 10.36 17.93 -0.20
CA GLU A 444 9.37 18.52 0.69
C GLU A 444 8.38 17.47 1.25
N LEU A 445 7.89 16.55 0.41
CA LEU A 445 6.88 15.57 0.81
C LEU A 445 7.42 14.51 1.78
N VAL A 446 8.71 14.17 1.74
CA VAL A 446 9.33 13.24 2.70
C VAL A 446 9.36 13.76 4.15
N LYS A 447 9.04 15.04 4.36
CA LYS A 447 8.89 15.63 5.70
C LYS A 447 7.55 15.30 6.36
N ILE A 448 6.64 14.70 5.64
CA ILE A 448 5.24 14.46 6.01
C ILE A 448 4.99 12.96 6.05
N ASP A 449 4.19 12.52 7.01
CA ASP A 449 3.69 11.14 7.03
C ASP A 449 2.98 10.85 5.70
N PRO A 450 3.39 9.81 4.95
CA PRO A 450 2.79 9.47 3.66
C PRO A 450 1.27 9.31 3.70
N LYS A 451 0.69 8.90 4.82
CA LYS A 451 -0.77 8.81 5.03
C LYS A 451 -1.47 10.16 4.95
N SER A 452 -0.73 11.26 5.14
CA SER A 452 -1.25 12.63 5.07
C SER A 452 -1.07 13.28 3.70
N ILE A 453 -0.26 12.68 2.83
CA ILE A 453 0.02 13.18 1.47
C ILE A 453 -0.98 12.64 0.47
N GLY A 454 -1.24 11.34 0.59
CA GLY A 454 -2.00 10.58 -0.36
C GLY A 454 -3.47 10.43 0.01
N VAL A 455 -4.20 9.88 -0.91
CA VAL A 455 -5.61 9.55 -0.78
C VAL A 455 -5.77 8.04 -0.88
N GLY A 456 -5.83 7.39 0.26
CA GLY A 456 -6.22 5.99 0.36
C GLY A 456 -7.71 5.89 0.67
N GLN A 457 -8.47 5.18 -0.15
CA GLN A 457 -9.85 4.85 0.22
C GLN A 457 -9.82 4.00 1.49
N TYR A 458 -10.65 4.38 2.48
CA TYR A 458 -10.77 3.64 3.74
C TYR A 458 -9.46 3.49 4.54
N GLN A 459 -8.48 4.37 4.35
CA GLN A 459 -7.16 4.24 4.99
C GLN A 459 -7.21 4.15 6.53
N HIS A 460 -8.22 4.71 7.18
CA HIS A 460 -8.41 4.63 8.64
C HIS A 460 -9.04 3.31 9.12
N ASP A 461 -9.53 2.48 8.20
CA ASP A 461 -10.16 1.20 8.49
C ASP A 461 -9.23 0.01 8.20
N MET A 462 -8.01 0.27 7.70
CA MET A 462 -6.99 -0.73 7.38
C MET A 462 -6.05 -1.00 8.56
N PRO A 463 -5.31 -2.13 8.55
CA PRO A 463 -4.22 -2.37 9.50
C PRO A 463 -3.11 -1.32 9.35
N GLN A 464 -3.02 -0.37 10.32
CA GLN A 464 -2.16 0.80 10.20
C GLN A 464 -0.68 0.44 10.04
N LYS A 465 -0.18 -0.56 10.79
CA LYS A 465 1.21 -1.01 10.68
C LYS A 465 1.55 -1.48 9.26
N ARG A 466 0.67 -2.26 8.64
CA ARG A 466 0.89 -2.75 7.26
C ARG A 466 0.87 -1.61 6.25
N LEU A 467 -0.05 -0.66 6.45
CA LEU A 467 -0.13 0.55 5.62
C LEU A 467 1.17 1.37 5.74
N ASP A 468 1.66 1.61 6.97
CA ASP A 468 2.89 2.34 7.21
C ASP A 468 4.10 1.66 6.53
N GLU A 469 4.29 0.38 6.76
CA GLU A 469 5.39 -0.40 6.15
C GLU A 469 5.39 -0.30 4.62
N THR A 470 4.21 -0.37 3.99
CA THR A 470 4.09 -0.29 2.54
C THR A 470 4.40 1.12 2.03
N LEU A 471 3.84 2.16 2.64
CA LEU A 471 4.03 3.54 2.19
C LEU A 471 5.43 4.05 2.45
N GLU A 472 6.05 3.70 3.59
CA GLU A 472 7.46 3.98 3.87
C GLU A 472 8.36 3.32 2.82
N GLY A 473 8.05 2.09 2.42
CA GLY A 473 8.74 1.41 1.33
C GLY A 473 8.70 2.19 0.02
N VAL A 474 7.55 2.76 -0.34
CA VAL A 474 7.43 3.61 -1.55
C VAL A 474 8.30 4.86 -1.45
N VAL A 475 8.32 5.52 -0.29
CA VAL A 475 9.17 6.71 -0.06
C VAL A 475 10.64 6.33 -0.20
N GLU A 476 11.07 5.25 0.45
CA GLU A 476 12.44 4.74 0.38
C GLU A 476 12.85 4.46 -1.09
N ASP A 477 12.01 3.76 -1.84
CA ASP A 477 12.28 3.43 -3.24
C ASP A 477 12.39 4.70 -4.11
N CYS A 478 11.51 5.70 -3.91
CA CYS A 478 11.58 6.99 -4.62
C CYS A 478 12.87 7.75 -4.31
N VAL A 479 13.22 7.90 -3.03
CA VAL A 479 14.42 8.62 -2.61
C VAL A 479 15.68 7.97 -3.17
N ASN A 480 15.79 6.65 -3.06
CA ASN A 480 16.97 5.93 -3.55
C ASN A 480 17.04 5.86 -5.08
N SER A 481 15.92 5.90 -5.80
CA SER A 481 15.90 5.96 -7.26
C SER A 481 16.37 7.30 -7.81
N VAL A 482 16.02 8.40 -7.14
CA VAL A 482 16.45 9.77 -7.53
C VAL A 482 17.90 10.02 -7.14
N GLY A 483 18.33 9.51 -5.99
CA GLY A 483 19.61 9.85 -5.37
C GLY A 483 19.56 11.19 -4.64
N VAL A 484 20.44 11.36 -3.68
CA VAL A 484 20.37 12.47 -2.71
C VAL A 484 21.69 13.23 -2.67
N ASP A 485 21.63 14.54 -2.87
CA ASP A 485 22.79 15.41 -2.69
C ASP A 485 23.16 15.52 -1.20
N LEU A 486 24.36 15.09 -0.85
CA LEU A 486 24.86 15.02 0.51
C LEU A 486 24.99 16.41 1.17
N ASN A 487 25.28 17.44 0.36
CA ASN A 487 25.54 18.79 0.84
C ASN A 487 24.28 19.62 1.06
N THR A 488 23.17 19.29 0.37
CA THR A 488 21.92 20.08 0.43
C THR A 488 20.77 19.36 1.12
N ALA A 489 20.82 18.04 1.21
CA ALA A 489 19.71 17.23 1.74
C ALA A 489 19.37 17.53 3.20
N SER A 490 18.08 17.53 3.50
CA SER A 490 17.54 17.61 4.87
C SER A 490 17.73 16.30 5.65
N VAL A 491 17.65 16.36 6.98
CA VAL A 491 17.64 15.16 7.83
C VAL A 491 16.53 14.20 7.42
N SER A 492 15.35 14.72 7.10
CA SER A 492 14.20 13.91 6.67
C SER A 492 14.51 13.15 5.39
N LEU A 493 15.06 13.82 4.38
CA LEU A 493 15.42 13.17 3.10
C LEU A 493 16.52 12.12 3.30
N LEU A 494 17.57 12.44 4.05
CA LEU A 494 18.67 11.52 4.36
C LEU A 494 18.19 10.26 5.11
N SER A 495 17.18 10.37 5.98
CA SER A 495 16.70 9.22 6.76
C SER A 495 16.00 8.15 5.93
N HIS A 496 15.61 8.44 4.69
CA HIS A 496 15.06 7.48 3.74
C HIS A 496 16.11 6.91 2.77
N VAL A 497 17.37 7.33 2.88
CA VAL A 497 18.45 6.72 2.11
C VAL A 497 18.80 5.36 2.70
N SER A 498 18.93 4.36 1.84
CA SER A 498 19.33 2.99 2.19
C SER A 498 20.49 2.99 3.20
N GLY A 499 20.34 2.27 4.31
CA GLY A 499 21.37 2.16 5.35
C GLY A 499 21.55 3.37 6.26
N ILE A 500 20.76 4.44 6.12
CA ILE A 500 20.81 5.64 6.95
C ILE A 500 19.56 5.71 7.86
N ASN A 501 19.76 5.63 9.16
CA ASN A 501 18.69 5.90 10.14
C ASN A 501 18.68 7.39 10.56
N SER A 502 17.63 7.81 11.28
CA SER A 502 17.47 9.20 11.69
C SER A 502 18.63 9.76 12.53
N THR A 503 19.31 8.91 13.31
CA THR A 503 20.48 9.32 14.10
C THR A 503 21.67 9.62 13.19
N VAL A 504 21.94 8.75 12.22
CA VAL A 504 23.01 8.94 11.24
C VAL A 504 22.72 10.15 10.35
N ALA A 505 21.46 10.31 9.91
CA ALA A 505 21.05 11.50 9.12
C ALA A 505 21.33 12.81 9.87
N LYS A 506 21.00 12.90 11.15
CA LYS A 506 21.35 14.06 12.00
C LYS A 506 22.86 14.28 12.12
N ASN A 507 23.63 13.21 12.27
CA ASN A 507 25.09 13.29 12.37
C ASN A 507 25.72 13.74 11.05
N ILE A 508 25.17 13.35 9.90
CA ILE A 508 25.63 13.84 8.57
C ILE A 508 25.44 15.36 8.48
N VAL A 509 24.26 15.85 8.84
CA VAL A 509 23.97 17.29 8.80
C VAL A 509 24.87 18.05 9.78
N ALA A 510 24.98 17.57 11.02
CA ALA A 510 25.86 18.20 12.02
C ALA A 510 27.33 18.20 11.60
N TYR A 511 27.81 17.13 10.93
CA TYR A 511 29.18 17.06 10.42
C TYR A 511 29.41 18.14 9.35
N ARG A 512 28.52 18.28 8.36
CA ARG A 512 28.70 19.30 7.30
C ARG A 512 28.58 20.74 7.84
N GLU A 513 27.80 20.96 8.91
CA GLU A 513 27.71 22.28 9.57
C GLU A 513 28.99 22.62 10.33
N ALA A 514 29.64 21.61 10.91
CA ALA A 514 30.87 21.82 11.69
C ALA A 514 32.14 21.86 10.84
N GLU A 515 32.26 20.92 9.86
CA GLU A 515 33.49 20.70 9.07
C GLU A 515 33.40 21.28 7.64
N GLY A 516 32.22 21.80 7.26
CA GLY A 516 31.93 22.26 5.90
C GLY A 516 31.38 21.19 4.97
N ALA A 517 31.17 21.57 3.72
CA ALA A 517 30.62 20.70 2.69
C ALA A 517 31.50 19.45 2.44
N PHE A 518 30.87 18.30 2.27
CA PHE A 518 31.55 17.08 1.87
C PHE A 518 32.20 17.26 0.48
N ARG A 519 33.42 16.82 0.35
CA ARG A 519 34.19 16.87 -0.91
C ARG A 519 34.36 15.51 -1.56
N SER A 520 33.96 14.44 -0.89
CA SER A 520 33.92 13.09 -1.42
C SER A 520 32.99 12.19 -0.61
N ARG A 521 32.48 11.14 -1.25
CA ARG A 521 31.70 10.09 -0.56
C ARG A 521 32.48 9.41 0.57
N LYS A 522 33.80 9.30 0.45
CA LYS A 522 34.64 8.67 1.48
C LYS A 522 34.63 9.40 2.80
N GLU A 523 34.32 10.69 2.81
CA GLU A 523 34.23 11.47 4.04
C GLU A 523 33.06 11.07 4.93
N LEU A 524 32.05 10.37 4.38
CA LEU A 524 31.00 9.76 5.17
C LEU A 524 31.52 8.81 6.27
N LEU A 525 32.66 8.14 6.04
CA LEU A 525 33.28 7.27 7.05
C LEU A 525 33.81 8.04 8.28
N LYS A 526 33.89 9.38 8.21
CA LYS A 526 34.24 10.22 9.35
C LYS A 526 33.01 10.60 10.19
N VAL A 527 31.80 10.37 9.67
CA VAL A 527 30.54 10.73 10.36
C VAL A 527 30.30 9.76 11.52
N PRO A 528 30.03 10.26 12.74
CA PRO A 528 29.80 9.42 13.91
C PRO A 528 28.61 8.46 13.68
N LYS A 529 28.78 7.21 14.11
CA LYS A 529 27.81 6.09 13.98
C LYS A 529 27.52 5.62 12.55
N LEU A 530 28.21 6.14 11.53
CA LEU A 530 28.16 5.62 10.17
C LEU A 530 29.31 4.62 9.99
N GLY A 531 29.06 3.33 10.20
CA GLY A 531 30.03 2.27 10.04
C GLY A 531 30.18 1.80 8.61
N ALA A 532 31.16 0.91 8.37
CA ALA A 532 31.47 0.40 7.03
C ALA A 532 30.26 -0.23 6.31
N LYS A 533 29.42 -0.99 7.03
CA LYS A 533 28.22 -1.58 6.45
C LYS A 533 27.17 -0.54 6.04
N ALA A 534 26.95 0.49 6.87
CA ALA A 534 26.05 1.58 6.52
C ALA A 534 26.58 2.39 5.32
N TYR A 535 27.89 2.60 5.26
CA TYR A 535 28.55 3.22 4.11
C TYR A 535 28.33 2.41 2.82
N GLU A 536 28.54 1.10 2.86
CA GLU A 536 28.25 0.22 1.73
C GLU A 536 26.82 0.37 1.25
N GLN A 537 25.83 0.39 2.16
CA GLN A 537 24.43 0.50 1.79
C GLN A 537 24.03 1.86 1.23
N CYS A 538 24.63 2.97 1.69
CA CYS A 538 24.20 4.32 1.35
C CYS A 538 25.03 5.00 0.25
N ALA A 539 26.31 4.67 0.11
CA ALA A 539 27.26 5.47 -0.68
C ALA A 539 26.84 5.64 -2.15
N GLY A 540 26.25 4.63 -2.76
CA GLY A 540 25.80 4.71 -4.15
C GLY A 540 24.59 5.61 -4.39
N PHE A 541 23.80 5.87 -3.34
CA PHE A 541 22.60 6.71 -3.41
C PHE A 541 22.87 8.17 -3.04
N LEU A 542 24.02 8.47 -2.45
CA LEU A 542 24.43 9.81 -2.08
C LEU A 542 25.32 10.42 -3.15
N ARG A 543 25.10 11.66 -3.50
CA ARG A 543 25.86 12.39 -4.52
C ARG A 543 26.61 13.56 -3.90
N VAL A 544 27.80 13.83 -4.45
CA VAL A 544 28.64 14.98 -4.08
C VAL A 544 29.05 15.69 -5.37
N PRO A 545 28.24 16.64 -5.88
CA PRO A 545 28.51 17.33 -7.15
C PRO A 545 29.87 18.04 -7.20
N GLU A 546 30.31 18.54 -6.05
CA GLU A 546 31.58 19.31 -5.90
C GLU A 546 32.82 18.42 -5.73
N SER A 547 32.66 17.08 -5.80
CA SER A 547 33.76 16.16 -5.62
C SER A 547 34.77 16.25 -6.79
N ALA A 548 36.06 16.12 -6.48
CA ALA A 548 37.09 15.95 -7.48
C ALA A 548 37.00 14.60 -8.21
N GLU A 549 36.34 13.60 -7.59
CA GLU A 549 36.03 12.32 -8.21
C GLU A 549 34.68 12.42 -8.93
N MET A 550 34.70 12.44 -10.27
CA MET A 550 33.50 12.57 -11.10
C MET A 550 32.42 11.51 -10.75
N LEU A 551 32.85 10.29 -10.37
CA LEU A 551 31.95 9.19 -10.06
C LEU A 551 31.12 9.45 -8.76
N ASP A 552 31.57 10.35 -7.88
CA ASP A 552 30.84 10.73 -6.68
C ASP A 552 29.54 11.50 -7.01
N ASN A 553 29.41 12.06 -8.21
CA ASN A 553 28.18 12.70 -8.70
C ASN A 553 27.36 11.77 -9.61
N THR A 554 27.51 10.46 -9.50
CA THR A 554 26.76 9.46 -10.29
C THR A 554 26.08 8.46 -9.36
N ALA A 555 25.22 7.59 -9.88
CA ALA A 555 24.70 6.46 -9.10
C ALA A 555 25.61 5.22 -9.16
N VAL A 556 26.84 5.34 -9.65
CA VAL A 556 27.84 4.25 -9.61
C VAL A 556 28.27 4.02 -8.16
N HIS A 557 28.20 2.78 -7.72
CA HIS A 557 28.63 2.42 -6.37
C HIS A 557 30.16 2.47 -6.25
N PRO A 558 30.74 2.92 -5.09
CA PRO A 558 32.19 2.99 -4.91
C PRO A 558 32.94 1.68 -5.18
N GLU A 559 32.34 0.53 -4.94
CA GLU A 559 32.90 -0.79 -5.28
C GLU A 559 33.16 -0.94 -6.78
N SER A 560 32.35 -0.31 -7.62
CA SER A 560 32.43 -0.37 -9.08
C SER A 560 33.28 0.74 -9.69
N TYR A 561 33.92 1.62 -8.91
CA TYR A 561 34.74 2.72 -9.44
C TYR A 561 35.90 2.22 -10.29
N ARG A 562 36.52 1.11 -9.88
CA ARG A 562 37.60 0.50 -10.68
C ARG A 562 37.08 0.06 -12.05
N ALA A 563 35.95 -0.59 -12.11
CA ALA A 563 35.32 -1.04 -13.36
C ALA A 563 34.92 0.16 -14.26
N ALA A 564 34.32 1.20 -13.67
CA ALA A 564 33.95 2.42 -14.38
C ALA A 564 35.18 3.14 -14.95
N LYS A 565 36.29 3.21 -14.22
CA LYS A 565 37.57 3.77 -14.71
C LYS A 565 38.19 2.92 -15.80
N SER A 566 38.14 1.59 -15.70
CA SER A 566 38.59 0.70 -16.78
C SER A 566 37.77 0.92 -18.04
N LEU A 567 36.44 1.06 -17.92
CA LEU A 567 35.58 1.37 -19.07
C LEU A 567 35.92 2.72 -19.73
N LEU A 568 36.21 3.76 -18.94
CA LEU A 568 36.66 5.06 -19.44
C LEU A 568 37.98 4.97 -20.19
N LEU A 569 38.93 4.13 -19.72
CA LEU A 569 40.21 3.91 -20.41
C LEU A 569 40.00 3.23 -21.75
N LEU A 570 39.04 2.30 -21.91
CA LEU A 570 38.72 1.63 -23.17
C LEU A 570 38.31 2.63 -24.28
N CYS A 571 37.69 3.74 -23.92
CA CYS A 571 37.27 4.79 -24.86
C CYS A 571 38.26 6.01 -24.89
N GLY A 572 39.45 5.85 -24.34
CA GLY A 572 40.47 6.92 -24.32
C GLY A 572 40.05 8.12 -23.46
N SER A 573 39.28 7.88 -22.40
CA SER A 573 38.70 8.90 -21.49
C SER A 573 37.69 9.84 -22.15
N ASP A 574 37.24 9.55 -23.37
CA ASP A 574 36.23 10.32 -24.09
C ASP A 574 34.89 9.55 -24.10
N ILE A 575 33.99 9.95 -23.24
CA ILE A 575 32.66 9.29 -23.06
C ILE A 575 31.86 9.30 -24.36
N SER A 576 32.06 10.28 -25.24
CA SER A 576 31.35 10.37 -26.53
C SER A 576 31.64 9.21 -27.45
N LYS A 577 32.83 8.60 -27.34
CA LYS A 577 33.27 7.42 -28.12
C LYS A 577 32.79 6.09 -27.56
N LEU A 578 32.24 6.08 -26.32
CA LEU A 578 31.84 4.88 -25.64
C LEU A 578 30.83 4.02 -26.44
N PRO A 579 29.80 4.57 -27.11
CA PRO A 579 28.87 3.77 -27.90
C PRO A 579 29.54 3.04 -29.08
N ASP A 580 30.50 3.68 -29.73
CA ASP A 580 31.20 3.09 -30.91
C ASP A 580 32.22 2.03 -30.47
N GLU A 581 32.95 2.27 -29.40
CA GLU A 581 33.87 1.28 -28.82
C GLU A 581 33.12 0.04 -28.32
N LEU A 582 31.95 0.21 -27.68
CA LEU A 582 31.09 -0.91 -27.24
C LEU A 582 30.55 -1.71 -28.43
N LYS A 583 30.23 -1.07 -29.54
CA LYS A 583 29.86 -1.79 -30.77
C LYS A 583 31.04 -2.60 -31.34
N ARG A 584 32.27 -2.08 -31.24
CA ARG A 584 33.49 -2.73 -31.72
C ARG A 584 33.90 -3.93 -30.86
N ILE A 585 33.86 -3.79 -29.54
CA ILE A 585 34.33 -4.80 -28.57
C ILE A 585 33.27 -5.84 -28.27
N GLY A 586 32.00 -5.42 -28.18
CA GLY A 586 30.87 -6.19 -27.70
C GLY A 586 30.66 -6.06 -26.17
N MET A 587 29.40 -6.11 -25.74
CA MET A 587 29.05 -5.90 -24.33
C MET A 587 29.62 -6.95 -23.37
N ASP A 588 29.63 -8.21 -23.79
CA ASP A 588 30.13 -9.33 -22.97
C ASP A 588 31.66 -9.21 -22.73
N LYS A 589 32.44 -8.91 -23.77
CA LYS A 589 33.87 -8.71 -23.63
C LYS A 589 34.23 -7.46 -22.83
N ALA A 590 33.49 -6.37 -23.03
CA ALA A 590 33.68 -5.16 -22.22
C ALA A 590 33.36 -5.41 -20.74
N ALA A 591 32.37 -6.22 -20.43
CA ALA A 591 32.05 -6.63 -19.07
C ALA A 591 33.18 -7.47 -18.45
N GLU A 592 33.70 -8.44 -19.20
CA GLU A 592 34.84 -9.28 -18.80
C GLU A 592 36.08 -8.46 -18.52
N GLU A 593 36.46 -7.53 -19.44
CA GLU A 593 37.59 -6.63 -19.27
C GLU A 593 37.49 -5.69 -18.08
N CYS A 594 36.21 -5.27 -17.73
CA CYS A 594 35.93 -4.47 -16.54
C CYS A 594 35.80 -5.29 -15.27
N GLY A 595 35.73 -6.64 -15.38
CA GLY A 595 35.56 -7.56 -14.23
C GLY A 595 34.21 -7.45 -13.53
N ILE A 596 33.15 -7.17 -14.30
CA ILE A 596 31.76 -6.99 -13.81
C ILE A 596 30.75 -7.71 -14.73
N GLY A 597 29.52 -7.90 -14.26
CA GLY A 597 28.46 -8.43 -15.11
C GLY A 597 27.90 -7.40 -16.10
N VAL A 598 27.26 -7.90 -17.16
CA VAL A 598 26.62 -7.07 -18.18
C VAL A 598 25.52 -6.14 -17.61
N PRO A 599 24.69 -6.55 -16.64
CA PRO A 599 23.72 -5.65 -16.01
C PRO A 599 24.38 -4.43 -15.35
N THR A 600 25.42 -4.66 -14.53
CA THR A 600 26.17 -3.58 -13.88
C THR A 600 26.90 -2.71 -14.90
N LEU A 601 27.48 -3.29 -15.97
CA LEU A 601 28.10 -2.54 -17.05
C LEU A 601 27.10 -1.58 -17.72
N LYS A 602 25.89 -2.04 -18.04
CA LYS A 602 24.83 -1.20 -18.62
C LYS A 602 24.46 -0.01 -17.73
N ASP A 603 24.40 -0.23 -16.42
CA ASP A 603 24.11 0.84 -15.48
C ASP A 603 25.25 1.87 -15.42
N ILE A 604 26.51 1.41 -15.37
CA ILE A 604 27.67 2.31 -15.38
C ILE A 604 27.71 3.14 -16.69
N ILE A 605 27.47 2.53 -17.85
CA ILE A 605 27.39 3.23 -19.14
C ILE A 605 26.34 4.35 -19.08
N ARG A 606 25.14 4.05 -18.59
CA ARG A 606 24.04 5.02 -18.48
C ARG A 606 24.40 6.19 -17.57
N GLU A 607 25.06 5.92 -16.45
CA GLU A 607 25.45 6.93 -15.48
C GLU A 607 26.64 7.80 -16.02
N LEU A 608 27.56 7.21 -16.76
CA LEU A 608 28.65 7.95 -17.37
C LEU A 608 28.19 8.86 -18.52
N GLN A 609 27.18 8.43 -19.28
CA GLN A 609 26.62 9.24 -20.39
C GLN A 609 25.83 10.45 -19.89
N LYS A 610 25.22 10.36 -18.70
CA LYS A 610 24.45 11.46 -18.07
C LYS A 610 24.77 11.53 -16.57
N PRO A 611 25.93 12.06 -16.16
CA PRO A 611 26.29 12.21 -14.76
C PRO A 611 25.27 13.08 -14.04
N GLY A 612 24.89 12.72 -12.81
CA GLY A 612 23.91 13.48 -12.03
C GLY A 612 22.47 13.41 -12.54
N ARG A 613 22.15 12.43 -13.42
CA ARG A 613 20.80 12.26 -13.96
C ARG A 613 19.75 12.14 -12.85
N ASP A 614 18.71 12.93 -12.97
CA ASP A 614 17.49 12.80 -12.18
C ASP A 614 16.45 12.06 -13.05
N PRO A 615 15.96 10.87 -12.65
CA PRO A 615 14.97 10.13 -13.44
C PRO A 615 13.66 10.90 -13.64
N ARG A 616 13.38 11.89 -12.81
CA ARG A 616 12.19 12.76 -12.91
C ARG A 616 12.27 13.74 -14.09
N ASP A 617 13.46 14.05 -14.60
CA ASP A 617 13.63 14.97 -15.74
C ASP A 617 13.07 14.39 -17.06
N GLU A 618 12.85 13.09 -17.14
CA GLU A 618 12.25 12.39 -18.29
C GLU A 618 10.72 12.30 -18.22
N LEU A 619 10.13 12.68 -17.09
CA LEU A 619 8.69 12.71 -16.91
C LEU A 619 8.07 14.00 -17.44
N PRO A 620 6.77 13.98 -17.81
CA PRO A 620 6.07 15.19 -18.26
C PRO A 620 6.12 16.29 -17.20
N LYS A 621 6.60 17.46 -17.55
CA LYS A 621 6.65 18.61 -16.63
C LYS A 621 5.25 19.09 -16.28
N PRO A 622 5.03 19.67 -15.09
CA PRO A 622 3.74 20.25 -14.72
C PRO A 622 3.28 21.28 -15.74
N LEU A 623 2.00 21.25 -16.08
CA LEU A 623 1.40 22.21 -17.00
C LEU A 623 1.29 23.58 -16.31
N LEU A 624 2.18 24.50 -16.68
CA LEU A 624 2.14 25.88 -16.20
C LEU A 624 1.07 26.65 -16.98
N ARG A 625 0.12 27.28 -16.28
CA ARG A 625 -1.08 27.92 -16.83
C ARG A 625 -0.95 29.43 -16.92
N SER A 626 -1.73 30.02 -17.80
CA SER A 626 -1.96 31.46 -17.90
C SER A 626 -3.46 31.85 -17.79
N ASP A 627 -4.37 30.87 -17.97
CA ASP A 627 -5.83 31.12 -18.04
C ASP A 627 -6.57 30.13 -17.13
N VAL A 628 -7.74 30.52 -16.64
CA VAL A 628 -8.65 29.68 -15.83
C VAL A 628 -9.79 29.15 -16.70
N MET A 629 -10.08 27.84 -16.59
CA MET A 629 -11.25 27.21 -17.20
C MET A 629 -12.27 26.87 -16.10
N GLU A 630 -13.54 27.21 -16.33
CA GLU A 630 -14.63 26.92 -15.40
C GLU A 630 -15.42 25.66 -15.82
N MET A 631 -16.08 25.00 -14.84
CA MET A 631 -16.95 23.86 -15.14
C MET A 631 -18.12 24.24 -16.09
N SER A 632 -18.53 25.48 -16.06
CA SER A 632 -19.54 26.06 -16.98
C SER A 632 -19.08 26.11 -18.42
N ASP A 633 -17.76 26.11 -18.65
CA ASP A 633 -17.18 26.19 -20.00
C ASP A 633 -17.08 24.82 -20.66
N LEU A 634 -17.30 23.74 -19.87
CA LEU A 634 -17.26 22.39 -20.38
C LEU A 634 -18.52 22.02 -21.14
N VAL A 635 -18.34 21.58 -22.38
CA VAL A 635 -19.41 21.10 -23.25
C VAL A 635 -19.20 19.61 -23.55
N PRO A 636 -20.25 18.77 -23.50
CA PRO A 636 -20.14 17.38 -23.93
C PRO A 636 -19.52 17.24 -25.32
N GLY A 637 -18.57 16.32 -25.48
CA GLY A 637 -17.76 16.15 -26.69
C GLY A 637 -16.51 17.02 -26.77
N MET A 638 -16.28 17.93 -25.83
CA MET A 638 -15.08 18.77 -25.79
C MET A 638 -13.84 17.92 -25.54
N GLU A 639 -12.83 18.08 -26.38
CA GLU A 639 -11.52 17.42 -26.24
C GLU A 639 -10.61 18.26 -25.36
N LEU A 640 -10.03 17.62 -24.33
CA LEU A 640 -9.19 18.27 -23.36
C LEU A 640 -7.95 17.42 -23.09
N THR A 641 -6.85 18.08 -22.74
CA THR A 641 -5.67 17.42 -22.20
C THR A 641 -5.74 17.50 -20.67
N GLY A 642 -5.64 16.36 -20.01
CA GLY A 642 -5.67 16.29 -18.55
C GLY A 642 -4.52 15.48 -17.99
N THR A 643 -4.31 15.62 -16.68
CA THR A 643 -3.31 14.83 -15.95
C THR A 643 -4.02 13.85 -15.02
N VAL A 644 -3.67 12.57 -15.09
CA VAL A 644 -4.20 11.55 -14.18
C VAL A 644 -3.75 11.88 -12.76
N ARG A 645 -4.70 12.16 -11.86
CA ARG A 645 -4.43 12.51 -10.45
C ARG A 645 -4.41 11.27 -9.56
N ASN A 646 -5.41 10.43 -9.73
CA ASN A 646 -5.61 9.29 -8.87
C ASN A 646 -6.23 8.12 -9.64
N ILE A 647 -5.86 6.90 -9.26
CA ILE A 647 -6.41 5.66 -9.81
C ILE A 647 -7.16 4.94 -8.69
N VAL A 648 -8.34 4.45 -9.02
CA VAL A 648 -9.21 3.65 -8.14
C VAL A 648 -9.72 2.44 -8.91
N ASP A 649 -10.24 1.42 -8.23
CA ASP A 649 -10.66 0.16 -8.85
C ASP A 649 -11.67 0.34 -10.02
N PHE A 650 -12.52 1.35 -9.93
CA PHE A 650 -13.57 1.61 -10.92
C PHE A 650 -13.21 2.65 -11.97
N GLY A 651 -12.02 3.26 -11.93
CA GLY A 651 -11.61 4.25 -12.91
C GLY A 651 -10.41 5.10 -12.53
N ALA A 652 -10.23 6.22 -13.25
CA ALA A 652 -9.18 7.18 -12.99
C ALA A 652 -9.75 8.59 -12.88
N PHE A 653 -9.28 9.38 -11.93
CA PHE A 653 -9.56 10.78 -11.79
C PHE A 653 -8.53 11.60 -12.57
N VAL A 654 -9.02 12.49 -13.44
CA VAL A 654 -8.20 13.29 -14.35
C VAL A 654 -8.45 14.77 -14.12
N ASP A 655 -7.40 15.50 -13.81
CA ASP A 655 -7.41 16.96 -13.75
C ASP A 655 -7.37 17.51 -15.16
N ILE A 656 -8.46 18.10 -15.61
CA ILE A 656 -8.62 18.73 -16.94
C ILE A 656 -8.49 20.25 -16.90
N GLY A 657 -8.06 20.81 -15.79
CA GLY A 657 -7.88 22.25 -15.64
C GLY A 657 -9.06 23.00 -15.04
N VAL A 658 -10.12 22.29 -14.67
CA VAL A 658 -11.19 22.80 -13.82
C VAL A 658 -11.02 22.30 -12.40
N HIS A 659 -11.63 22.96 -11.41
CA HIS A 659 -11.44 22.65 -9.98
C HIS A 659 -11.93 21.26 -9.54
N GLN A 660 -12.66 20.57 -10.39
CA GLN A 660 -13.19 19.25 -10.12
C GLN A 660 -12.53 18.26 -11.07
N ASP A 661 -11.88 17.25 -10.51
CA ASP A 661 -11.35 16.17 -11.32
C ASP A 661 -12.50 15.43 -12.02
N GLY A 662 -12.31 15.13 -13.29
CA GLY A 662 -13.24 14.33 -14.08
C GLY A 662 -12.94 12.85 -13.87
N LEU A 663 -13.99 12.02 -13.81
CA LEU A 663 -13.85 10.57 -13.70
C LEU A 663 -13.89 9.93 -15.10
N VAL A 664 -12.84 9.19 -15.43
CA VAL A 664 -12.83 8.23 -16.54
C VAL A 664 -13.12 6.85 -15.96
N HIS A 665 -14.32 6.32 -16.17
CA HIS A 665 -14.69 4.98 -15.70
C HIS A 665 -13.83 3.91 -16.40
N ILE A 666 -13.53 2.81 -15.74
CA ILE A 666 -12.65 1.72 -16.25
C ILE A 666 -13.05 1.25 -17.65
N SER A 667 -14.34 1.16 -17.95
CA SER A 667 -14.87 0.77 -19.28
C SER A 667 -14.64 1.81 -20.37
N ARG A 668 -14.22 3.04 -20.02
CA ARG A 668 -14.01 4.19 -20.90
C ARG A 668 -12.54 4.56 -21.09
N ILE A 669 -11.61 3.79 -20.51
CA ILE A 669 -10.16 4.03 -20.60
C ILE A 669 -9.63 3.54 -21.94
N CYS A 670 -9.87 2.28 -22.31
CA CYS A 670 -9.39 1.68 -23.54
C CYS A 670 -10.39 0.64 -24.10
N ASP A 671 -10.18 0.17 -25.34
CA ASP A 671 -11.07 -0.79 -26.00
C ASP A 671 -10.84 -2.23 -25.51
N LYS A 672 -9.71 -2.50 -24.91
CA LYS A 672 -9.40 -3.81 -24.35
C LYS A 672 -10.04 -3.95 -22.97
N PHE A 673 -10.45 -5.16 -22.61
CA PHE A 673 -10.85 -5.45 -21.24
C PHE A 673 -9.63 -5.37 -20.31
N ILE A 674 -9.73 -4.56 -19.28
CA ILE A 674 -8.74 -4.42 -18.22
C ILE A 674 -9.41 -4.72 -16.88
N ARG A 675 -8.68 -5.36 -15.98
CA ARG A 675 -9.18 -5.68 -14.63
C ARG A 675 -9.02 -4.51 -13.67
N HIS A 676 -7.97 -3.71 -13.87
CA HIS A 676 -7.69 -2.53 -13.06
C HIS A 676 -7.12 -1.41 -13.94
N PRO A 677 -7.48 -0.13 -13.71
CA PRO A 677 -6.98 0.98 -14.52
C PRO A 677 -5.46 1.12 -14.55
N SER A 678 -4.75 0.69 -13.50
CA SER A 678 -3.29 0.73 -13.43
C SER A 678 -2.56 -0.16 -14.46
N GLU A 679 -3.29 -1.04 -15.15
CA GLU A 679 -2.74 -1.80 -16.28
C GLU A 679 -2.41 -0.90 -17.49
N VAL A 680 -3.07 0.26 -17.58
CA VAL A 680 -2.98 1.17 -18.74
C VAL A 680 -2.56 2.58 -18.34
N LEU A 681 -2.94 3.04 -17.15
CA LEU A 681 -2.71 4.40 -16.68
C LEU A 681 -1.87 4.43 -15.41
N LYS A 682 -1.13 5.53 -15.26
CA LYS A 682 -0.40 5.86 -14.02
C LYS A 682 -0.77 7.27 -13.59
N PRO A 683 -0.86 7.56 -12.28
CA PRO A 683 -0.96 8.93 -11.81
C PRO A 683 0.23 9.75 -12.33
N GLY A 684 -0.05 10.96 -12.81
CA GLY A 684 0.91 11.81 -13.49
C GLY A 684 0.91 11.70 -15.03
N ASP A 685 0.26 10.69 -15.61
CA ASP A 685 0.15 10.57 -17.06
C ASP A 685 -0.66 11.74 -17.65
N ILE A 686 -0.18 12.30 -18.76
CA ILE A 686 -0.94 13.28 -19.53
C ILE A 686 -1.75 12.53 -20.56
N VAL A 687 -3.06 12.68 -20.50
CA VAL A 687 -4.03 11.97 -21.33
C VAL A 687 -4.95 12.91 -22.07
N THR A 688 -5.35 12.52 -23.28
CA THR A 688 -6.45 13.20 -23.99
C THR A 688 -7.77 12.57 -23.58
N VAL A 689 -8.71 13.41 -23.15
CA VAL A 689 -10.03 13.00 -22.71
C VAL A 689 -11.11 13.82 -23.40
N TRP A 690 -12.29 13.24 -23.52
CA TRP A 690 -13.49 13.94 -24.01
C TRP A 690 -14.53 14.00 -22.90
N VAL A 691 -15.17 15.16 -22.77
CA VAL A 691 -16.24 15.35 -21.80
C VAL A 691 -17.48 14.57 -22.26
N LEU A 692 -17.97 13.65 -21.40
CA LEU A 692 -19.22 12.92 -21.63
C LEU A 692 -20.42 13.68 -21.06
N GLU A 693 -20.31 14.05 -19.80
CA GLU A 693 -21.41 14.67 -19.05
C GLU A 693 -20.84 15.57 -17.96
N VAL A 694 -21.53 16.68 -17.70
CA VAL A 694 -21.22 17.62 -16.62
C VAL A 694 -22.47 17.83 -15.76
N ASP A 695 -22.46 17.27 -14.55
CA ASP A 695 -23.48 17.49 -13.53
C ASP A 695 -23.06 18.65 -12.61
N GLN A 696 -23.49 19.87 -12.95
CA GLN A 696 -23.15 21.05 -12.15
C GLN A 696 -23.73 21.01 -10.72
N LYS A 697 -24.88 20.34 -10.51
CA LYS A 697 -25.53 20.25 -9.19
C LYS A 697 -24.75 19.34 -8.25
N LYS A 698 -24.30 18.18 -8.73
CA LYS A 698 -23.51 17.21 -7.98
C LYS A 698 -22.00 17.47 -8.07
N LYS A 699 -21.58 18.47 -8.84
CA LYS A 699 -20.18 18.78 -9.12
C LYS A 699 -19.42 17.55 -9.64
N ARG A 700 -19.99 16.85 -10.63
CA ARG A 700 -19.39 15.65 -11.23
C ARG A 700 -19.14 15.84 -12.69
N ILE A 701 -17.98 15.41 -13.17
CA ILE A 701 -17.59 15.44 -14.58
C ILE A 701 -17.27 14.01 -14.98
N SER A 702 -17.99 13.50 -15.97
CA SER A 702 -17.73 12.21 -16.58
C SER A 702 -16.91 12.38 -17.85
N LEU A 703 -15.82 11.65 -17.95
CA LEU A 703 -14.88 11.72 -19.06
C LEU A 703 -14.74 10.37 -19.76
N THR A 704 -14.25 10.39 -20.98
CA THR A 704 -13.83 9.20 -21.72
C THR A 704 -12.50 9.44 -22.41
N MET A 705 -11.68 8.39 -22.50
CA MET A 705 -10.47 8.36 -23.33
C MET A 705 -10.73 7.74 -24.70
N LYS A 706 -11.98 7.29 -24.94
CA LYS A 706 -12.42 6.74 -26.24
C LYS A 706 -13.10 7.85 -27.01
N LYS A 707 -12.57 8.17 -28.18
CA LYS A 707 -13.25 9.09 -29.10
C LYS A 707 -14.53 8.43 -29.61
N GLU A 708 -15.68 8.86 -29.14
CA GLU A 708 -16.94 8.43 -29.73
C GLU A 708 -17.01 8.95 -31.19
N ARG A 709 -17.24 8.01 -32.11
CA ARG A 709 -17.35 8.32 -33.56
C ARG A 709 -18.66 8.96 -33.89
#